data_b341461e2268dbfb08d349cfba4bcba8
#
_entry.id   b341461e2268dbfb08d349cfba4bcba8
#
_cell.length_a   1.000
_cell.length_b   1.000
_cell.length_c   1.000
_cell.angle_alpha   90.00
_cell.angle_beta   90.00
_cell.angle_gamma   90.00
#
_symmetry.space_group_name_H-M   'P 1'
#
loop_
_entity.id
_entity.type
_entity.pdbx_description
1 polymer ?
#
loop_
_entity_poly.entity_id
_entity_poly.type
_entity_poly.pdbx_seq_one_letter_code
_entity_poly.pdbx_strand_id
1 'polypeptide(L)'
;FKGTVKKLIKYLSDFRWQMLMVLVFAIGSTIFAIASPKILGGATNQIVDDYANMKAYEAITSKLPKGVSLPAGTTGADVLNRLPNKSEIEKQIPSSQLESIKKLDLSRRPEFHFDAIWRIIILLVELYVLSAIFRYIQTWIMTQVTQTVTFRMRQQLSEKINRLPLSYFDKQTYGEVLSRITNDVDTISQTLNQSLSQIITSTVTVLGILVMMFSISWQMSLVALLVLPLAGGVITLIAKSSQKQFLRQQTQLGELNGHIEEMYGGHQVMRVFNGQKKSIAKFSKINNRLQESAWKAQFFSGLIYPIMNFIGNIGYVAMAILGGWLAINGRLKIGDIQAFIQYVDQFNQPLVQVANIANILQSTAAAAERVFEFLDEPEEAVESNNLVKLSNVKGEVEFDNVVFGYKPDQTIIKGLSAHIKPGQRVAIVGPTGAGKTTLVNLLMRFYEINSGSIKIDGVDIRRMKRSDVRQMFGMVLQDTWLFNGTIRQNLMYSNPKATEEEMIKTAKEAHVDHFVRSLPDGYDMVLGEEAANISQGEKQLLTIARAMLEKAPMLILDEATSSVDTRTEVLIQKAMEKLMQGKTSFVIAHRLSTIRDADLILVVKDGNIIEQGNHDELLKQNGFYAELYNSQFAE
;
A
#
# COMPACT_ATOMS: atom_id res chain seq x y z
N PHE A 1 11.70 -7.42 -11.01
CA PHE A 1 11.88 -5.96 -11.12
C PHE A 1 11.60 -5.41 -12.53
N LYS A 2 12.31 -5.85 -13.60
CA LYS A 2 12.10 -5.32 -14.98
C LYS A 2 10.68 -5.60 -15.52
N GLY A 3 10.10 -6.77 -15.24
CA GLY A 3 8.74 -7.12 -15.64
C GLY A 3 7.67 -6.28 -14.97
N THR A 4 7.82 -6.03 -13.68
CA THR A 4 6.90 -5.26 -12.84
C THR A 4 6.85 -3.79 -13.26
N VAL A 5 8.02 -3.18 -13.48
CA VAL A 5 8.11 -1.80 -13.98
C VAL A 5 7.46 -1.68 -15.37
N LYS A 6 7.66 -2.66 -16.26
CA LYS A 6 7.01 -2.67 -17.58
C LYS A 6 5.48 -2.73 -17.48
N LYS A 7 4.94 -3.53 -16.55
CA LYS A 7 3.49 -3.60 -16.29
C LYS A 7 2.97 -2.27 -15.77
N LEU A 8 3.67 -1.64 -14.82
CA LEU A 8 3.29 -0.33 -14.28
C LEU A 8 3.29 0.75 -15.37
N ILE A 9 4.31 0.77 -16.23
CA ILE A 9 4.37 1.69 -17.40
C ILE A 9 3.18 1.43 -18.34
N LYS A 10 2.77 0.17 -18.53
CA LYS A 10 1.58 -0.16 -19.34
C LYS A 10 0.31 0.45 -18.76
N TYR A 11 0.12 0.45 -17.44
CA TYR A 11 -1.01 1.14 -16.79
C TYR A 11 -0.99 2.65 -17.02
N LEU A 12 0.21 3.26 -17.06
CA LEU A 12 0.38 4.69 -17.33
C LEU A 12 0.25 5.02 -18.82
N SER A 13 0.39 4.06 -19.72
CA SER A 13 0.32 4.29 -21.17
C SER A 13 -1.05 4.79 -21.65
N ASP A 14 -2.12 4.46 -20.93
CA ASP A 14 -3.46 4.97 -21.19
C ASP A 14 -3.55 6.49 -20.95
N PHE A 15 -2.65 7.01 -20.12
CA PHE A 15 -2.59 8.42 -19.73
C PHE A 15 -1.45 9.19 -20.40
N ARG A 16 -0.95 8.70 -21.55
CA ARG A 16 0.22 9.27 -22.26
C ARG A 16 0.13 10.77 -22.51
N TRP A 17 -1.04 11.29 -22.85
CA TRP A 17 -1.23 12.72 -23.08
C TRP A 17 -1.18 13.53 -21.79
N GLN A 18 -1.79 13.04 -20.73
CA GLN A 18 -1.70 13.66 -19.40
C GLN A 18 -0.26 13.64 -18.89
N MET A 19 0.46 12.52 -19.08
CA MET A 19 1.88 12.42 -18.71
C MET A 19 2.75 13.40 -19.53
N LEU A 20 2.45 13.57 -20.82
CA LEU A 20 3.13 14.58 -21.64
C LEU A 20 2.85 15.99 -21.12
N MET A 21 1.61 16.31 -20.77
CA MET A 21 1.27 17.61 -20.15
C MET A 21 2.00 17.81 -18.82
N VAL A 22 2.04 16.81 -17.95
CA VAL A 22 2.83 16.84 -16.69
C VAL A 22 4.29 17.18 -16.98
N LEU A 23 4.89 16.54 -17.99
CA LEU A 23 6.27 16.81 -18.40
C LEU A 23 6.46 18.25 -18.87
N VAL A 24 5.58 18.76 -19.74
CA VAL A 24 5.64 20.13 -20.27
C VAL A 24 5.50 21.16 -19.15
N PHE A 25 4.52 21.01 -18.26
CA PHE A 25 4.34 21.92 -17.13
C PHE A 25 5.47 21.82 -16.10
N ALA A 26 6.05 20.63 -15.88
CA ALA A 26 7.22 20.45 -15.03
C ALA A 26 8.44 21.19 -15.59
N ILE A 27 8.72 21.01 -16.88
CA ILE A 27 9.83 21.72 -17.57
C ILE A 27 9.60 23.22 -17.50
N GLY A 28 8.40 23.70 -17.85
CA GLY A 28 8.07 25.13 -17.85
C GLY A 28 8.23 25.75 -16.46
N SER A 29 7.66 25.15 -15.41
CA SER A 29 7.78 25.66 -14.04
C SER A 29 9.24 25.70 -13.57
N THR A 30 10.04 24.69 -13.96
CA THR A 30 11.45 24.60 -13.61
C THR A 30 12.29 25.64 -14.33
N ILE A 31 12.06 25.91 -15.63
CA ILE A 31 12.74 26.94 -16.39
C ILE A 31 12.53 28.33 -15.76
N PHE A 32 11.27 28.64 -15.36
CA PHE A 32 10.98 29.91 -14.70
C PHE A 32 11.71 30.03 -13.35
N ALA A 33 11.75 28.95 -12.57
CA ALA A 33 12.47 28.94 -11.31
C ALA A 33 13.98 29.09 -11.46
N ILE A 34 14.59 28.45 -12.49
CA ILE A 34 16.02 28.51 -12.76
C ILE A 34 16.44 29.88 -13.33
N ALA A 35 15.57 30.58 -14.04
CA ALA A 35 15.87 31.92 -14.54
C ALA A 35 15.97 32.98 -13.44
N SER A 36 15.26 32.79 -12.33
CA SER A 36 15.12 33.78 -11.24
C SER A 36 16.45 34.23 -10.62
N PRO A 37 17.44 33.38 -10.27
CA PRO A 37 18.70 33.81 -9.69
C PRO A 37 19.49 34.77 -10.60
N LYS A 38 19.51 34.51 -11.90
CA LYS A 38 20.21 35.37 -12.88
C LYS A 38 19.54 36.73 -13.02
N ILE A 39 18.21 36.76 -13.04
CA ILE A 39 17.43 38.01 -13.11
C ILE A 39 17.61 38.83 -11.83
N LEU A 40 17.59 38.18 -10.65
CA LEU A 40 17.86 38.83 -9.38
C LEU A 40 19.30 39.38 -9.31
N GLY A 41 20.28 38.61 -9.83
CA GLY A 41 21.65 39.07 -10.00
C GLY A 41 21.74 40.32 -10.88
N GLY A 42 20.87 40.45 -11.90
CA GLY A 42 20.73 41.66 -12.69
C GLY A 42 20.31 42.89 -11.89
N ALA A 43 19.36 42.72 -10.96
CA ALA A 43 18.95 43.79 -10.03
C ALA A 43 20.10 44.20 -9.10
N THR A 44 20.84 43.24 -8.57
CA THR A 44 22.03 43.49 -7.74
C THR A 44 23.10 44.22 -8.55
N ASN A 45 23.34 43.82 -9.79
CA ASN A 45 24.29 44.53 -10.68
C ASN A 45 23.86 45.99 -10.91
N GLN A 46 22.57 46.27 -11.14
CA GLN A 46 22.08 47.62 -11.32
C GLN A 46 22.31 48.49 -10.07
N ILE A 47 22.00 47.95 -8.86
CA ILE A 47 22.22 48.65 -7.59
C ILE A 47 23.71 48.96 -7.39
N VAL A 48 24.59 47.99 -7.68
CA VAL A 48 26.03 48.16 -7.53
C VAL A 48 26.57 49.19 -8.55
N ASP A 49 26.13 49.12 -9.80
CA ASP A 49 26.51 50.06 -10.83
C ASP A 49 26.05 51.50 -10.49
N ASP A 50 24.79 51.66 -10.01
CA ASP A 50 24.27 52.98 -9.60
C ASP A 50 25.02 53.55 -8.38
N TYR A 51 25.32 52.70 -7.38
CA TYR A 51 26.11 53.09 -6.20
C TYR A 51 27.54 53.49 -6.58
N ALA A 52 28.17 52.70 -7.45
CA ALA A 52 29.52 53.00 -7.96
C ALA A 52 29.55 54.33 -8.72
N ASN A 53 28.55 54.59 -9.57
CA ASN A 53 28.42 55.86 -10.30
C ASN A 53 28.24 57.05 -9.34
N MET A 54 27.44 56.87 -8.28
CA MET A 54 27.23 57.91 -7.26
C MET A 54 28.53 58.24 -6.49
N LYS A 55 29.25 57.17 -6.08
CA LYS A 55 30.56 57.34 -5.40
C LYS A 55 31.61 57.93 -6.31
N ALA A 56 31.65 57.56 -7.58
CA ALA A 56 32.55 58.14 -8.54
C ALA A 56 32.24 59.65 -8.76
N TYR A 57 30.96 60.01 -8.88
CA TYR A 57 30.51 61.40 -8.93
C TYR A 57 30.98 62.21 -7.73
N GLU A 58 30.73 61.71 -6.48
CA GLU A 58 31.17 62.34 -5.23
C GLU A 58 32.69 62.50 -5.16
N ALA A 59 33.45 61.47 -5.54
CA ALA A 59 34.91 61.48 -5.54
C ALA A 59 35.50 62.48 -6.57
N ILE A 60 34.89 62.58 -7.75
CA ILE A 60 35.35 63.53 -8.82
C ILE A 60 34.95 64.96 -8.46
N THR A 61 33.70 65.18 -8.02
CA THR A 61 33.21 66.54 -7.71
C THR A 61 33.84 67.11 -6.44
N SER A 62 34.24 66.24 -5.45
CA SER A 62 34.97 66.72 -4.25
C SER A 62 36.38 67.26 -4.56
N LYS A 63 36.97 66.92 -5.70
CA LYS A 63 38.30 67.40 -6.14
C LYS A 63 38.22 68.65 -7.06
N LEU A 64 37.01 69.08 -7.43
CA LEU A 64 36.79 70.27 -8.19
C LEU A 64 36.78 71.52 -7.28
N PRO A 65 37.23 72.73 -7.72
CA PRO A 65 37.13 73.93 -6.93
C PRO A 65 35.66 74.26 -6.58
N LYS A 66 35.41 74.70 -5.34
CA LYS A 66 34.07 75.07 -4.86
C LYS A 66 33.46 76.14 -5.80
N GLY A 67 32.27 75.83 -6.38
CA GLY A 67 31.50 76.73 -7.18
C GLY A 67 31.61 76.55 -8.72
N VAL A 68 32.35 75.54 -9.19
CA VAL A 68 32.39 75.16 -10.59
C VAL A 68 31.21 74.28 -10.94
N SER A 69 30.22 74.82 -11.70
CA SER A 69 29.16 74.01 -12.32
C SER A 69 29.72 73.45 -13.63
N LEU A 70 29.66 72.13 -13.80
CA LEU A 70 30.06 71.46 -15.03
C LEU A 70 28.98 71.72 -16.11
N PRO A 71 29.38 72.10 -17.37
CA PRO A 71 28.42 72.23 -18.44
C PRO A 71 27.63 70.98 -18.72
N ALA A 72 26.37 71.13 -19.17
CA ALA A 72 25.52 69.99 -19.56
C ALA A 72 26.25 69.14 -20.61
N GLY A 73 26.24 67.76 -20.36
CA GLY A 73 26.92 66.81 -21.25
C GLY A 73 28.41 66.60 -20.97
N THR A 74 28.97 67.15 -19.87
CA THR A 74 30.37 66.89 -19.49
C THR A 74 30.46 65.42 -18.98
N THR A 75 31.21 64.63 -19.72
CA THR A 75 31.40 63.22 -19.38
C THR A 75 32.54 63.03 -18.39
N GLY A 76 32.50 61.88 -17.63
CA GLY A 76 33.60 61.52 -16.77
C GLY A 76 34.95 61.38 -17.48
N ALA A 77 34.94 61.03 -18.76
CA ALA A 77 36.14 61.03 -19.61
C ALA A 77 36.74 62.44 -19.78
N ASP A 78 35.90 63.43 -19.95
CA ASP A 78 36.33 64.83 -20.15
C ASP A 78 36.99 65.38 -18.88
N VAL A 79 36.44 65.07 -17.74
CA VAL A 79 37.00 65.51 -16.46
C VAL A 79 38.27 64.71 -16.10
N LEU A 80 38.30 63.40 -16.29
CA LEU A 80 39.49 62.57 -16.05
C LEU A 80 40.67 62.97 -16.92
N ASN A 81 40.43 63.40 -18.15
CA ASN A 81 41.46 63.86 -19.04
C ASN A 81 42.08 65.21 -18.61
N ARG A 82 41.36 66.03 -17.82
CA ARG A 82 41.82 67.34 -17.31
C ARG A 82 42.48 67.25 -15.92
N LEU A 83 42.43 66.12 -15.25
CA LEU A 83 43.03 65.92 -13.92
C LEU A 83 44.55 65.64 -14.05
N PRO A 84 45.41 66.27 -13.24
CA PRO A 84 46.88 66.13 -13.34
C PRO A 84 47.36 64.69 -12.97
N ASN A 85 46.63 63.91 -12.24
CA ASN A 85 47.02 62.57 -11.81
C ASN A 85 46.14 61.43 -12.43
N LYS A 86 45.77 61.57 -13.70
CA LYS A 86 44.93 60.66 -14.45
C LYS A 86 45.37 59.16 -14.30
N SER A 87 46.66 58.89 -14.47
CA SER A 87 47.23 57.55 -14.47
C SER A 87 47.17 56.86 -13.10
N GLU A 88 47.18 57.59 -11.99
CA GLU A 88 47.03 57.08 -10.63
C GLU A 88 45.58 56.82 -10.30
N ILE A 89 44.66 57.66 -10.72
CA ILE A 89 43.23 57.53 -10.53
C ILE A 89 42.70 56.34 -11.36
N GLU A 90 43.13 56.21 -12.62
CA GLU A 90 42.73 55.08 -13.46
C GLU A 90 43.24 53.72 -12.92
N LYS A 91 44.40 53.66 -12.24
CA LYS A 91 44.92 52.46 -11.60
C LYS A 91 44.19 52.06 -10.33
N GLN A 92 43.54 52.99 -9.63
CA GLN A 92 42.76 52.75 -8.40
C GLN A 92 41.31 52.32 -8.70
N ILE A 93 40.81 52.46 -9.92
CA ILE A 93 39.47 52.11 -10.33
C ILE A 93 39.51 50.78 -11.10
N PRO A 94 38.69 49.78 -10.72
CA PRO A 94 38.57 48.56 -11.50
C PRO A 94 38.24 48.82 -12.96
N SER A 95 38.88 48.14 -13.89
CA SER A 95 38.74 48.38 -15.34
C SER A 95 37.29 48.29 -15.84
N SER A 96 36.45 47.48 -15.21
CA SER A 96 35.01 47.34 -15.49
C SER A 96 34.18 48.57 -15.10
N GLN A 97 34.61 49.31 -14.06
CA GLN A 97 33.96 50.54 -13.62
C GLN A 97 34.48 51.79 -14.35
N LEU A 98 35.72 51.73 -14.81
CA LEU A 98 36.37 52.84 -15.48
C LEU A 98 35.65 53.24 -16.78
N GLU A 99 35.15 52.27 -17.56
CA GLU A 99 34.36 52.56 -18.77
C GLU A 99 33.00 53.19 -18.44
N SER A 100 32.33 52.71 -17.37
CA SER A 100 31.06 53.28 -16.91
C SER A 100 31.25 54.72 -16.42
N ILE A 101 32.32 54.97 -15.64
CA ILE A 101 32.67 56.30 -15.13
C ILE A 101 33.03 57.27 -16.29
N LYS A 102 33.75 56.79 -17.29
CA LYS A 102 34.08 57.60 -18.47
C LYS A 102 32.84 58.06 -19.24
N LYS A 103 31.80 57.29 -19.27
CA LYS A 103 30.50 57.55 -19.90
C LYS A 103 29.53 58.36 -19.05
N LEU A 104 29.81 58.48 -17.72
CA LEU A 104 28.95 59.15 -16.77
C LEU A 104 28.83 60.64 -17.06
N ASP A 105 27.59 61.16 -17.20
CA ASP A 105 27.31 62.58 -17.24
C ASP A 105 27.49 63.19 -15.84
N LEU A 106 28.54 64.00 -15.69
CA LEU A 106 28.87 64.62 -14.40
C LEU A 106 28.16 65.99 -14.21
N SER A 107 27.34 66.39 -15.17
CA SER A 107 26.55 67.64 -15.06
C SER A 107 25.39 67.49 -14.06
N ARG A 108 24.93 66.26 -13.77
CA ARG A 108 23.87 65.96 -12.81
C ARG A 108 24.33 64.88 -11.86
N ARG A 109 23.86 64.98 -10.62
CA ARG A 109 24.11 63.91 -9.62
C ARG A 109 23.43 62.63 -10.09
N PRO A 110 24.14 61.48 -10.22
CA PRO A 110 23.50 60.21 -10.54
C PRO A 110 22.49 59.84 -9.47
N GLU A 111 21.33 59.36 -9.88
CA GLU A 111 20.28 58.84 -9.03
C GLU A 111 20.18 57.33 -9.19
N PHE A 112 19.59 56.66 -8.20
CA PHE A 112 19.29 55.24 -8.31
C PHE A 112 18.20 55.03 -9.37
N HIS A 113 18.39 54.11 -10.29
CA HIS A 113 17.40 53.72 -11.30
C HIS A 113 16.32 52.81 -10.72
N PHE A 114 15.52 53.32 -9.77
CA PHE A 114 14.45 52.54 -9.14
C PHE A 114 13.46 51.96 -10.14
N ASP A 115 13.20 52.62 -11.25
CA ASP A 115 12.31 52.12 -12.30
C ASP A 115 12.85 50.85 -12.97
N ALA A 116 14.19 50.74 -13.15
CA ALA A 116 14.82 49.55 -13.67
C ALA A 116 14.73 48.39 -12.67
N ILE A 117 15.03 48.69 -11.40
CA ILE A 117 14.92 47.70 -10.29
C ILE A 117 13.48 47.24 -10.16
N TRP A 118 12.50 48.15 -10.20
CA TRP A 118 11.08 47.84 -10.06
C TRP A 118 10.59 46.96 -11.23
N ARG A 119 11.01 47.20 -12.45
CA ARG A 119 10.73 46.31 -13.60
C ARG A 119 11.27 44.90 -13.39
N ILE A 120 12.49 44.76 -12.85
CA ILE A 120 13.09 43.44 -12.55
C ILE A 120 12.29 42.73 -11.48
N ILE A 121 11.87 43.44 -10.42
CA ILE A 121 11.04 42.88 -9.35
C ILE A 121 9.70 42.37 -9.90
N ILE A 122 9.02 43.19 -10.71
CA ILE A 122 7.74 42.78 -11.35
C ILE A 122 7.95 41.54 -12.20
N LEU A 123 8.98 41.49 -13.04
CA LEU A 123 9.30 40.33 -13.87
C LEU A 123 9.55 39.07 -13.01
N LEU A 124 10.26 39.21 -11.89
CA LEU A 124 10.47 38.11 -10.97
C LEU A 124 9.15 37.58 -10.35
N VAL A 125 8.30 38.51 -9.94
CA VAL A 125 6.96 38.14 -9.40
C VAL A 125 6.14 37.43 -10.48
N GLU A 126 6.11 37.94 -11.71
CA GLU A 126 5.43 37.29 -12.84
C GLU A 126 5.94 35.86 -13.08
N LEU A 127 7.27 35.69 -13.11
CA LEU A 127 7.89 34.37 -13.29
C LEU A 127 7.58 33.41 -12.15
N TYR A 128 7.59 33.88 -10.90
CA TYR A 128 7.21 33.04 -9.75
C TYR A 128 5.73 32.65 -9.76
N VAL A 129 4.85 33.59 -10.10
CA VAL A 129 3.41 33.33 -10.25
C VAL A 129 3.18 32.31 -11.37
N LEU A 130 3.82 32.48 -12.51
CA LEU A 130 3.70 31.58 -13.64
C LEU A 130 4.26 30.18 -13.31
N SER A 131 5.40 30.12 -12.64
CA SER A 131 5.98 28.86 -12.12
C SER A 131 5.03 28.16 -11.16
N ALA A 132 4.40 28.91 -10.23
CA ALA A 132 3.44 28.37 -9.29
C ALA A 132 2.19 27.80 -9.97
N ILE A 133 1.65 28.52 -10.97
CA ILE A 133 0.50 28.07 -11.78
C ILE A 133 0.86 26.78 -12.53
N PHE A 134 2.02 26.72 -13.17
CA PHE A 134 2.46 25.52 -13.90
C PHE A 134 2.62 24.32 -12.97
N ARG A 135 3.22 24.54 -11.80
CA ARG A 135 3.37 23.50 -10.77
C ARG A 135 2.03 23.04 -10.22
N TYR A 136 1.07 23.94 -10.04
CA TYR A 136 -0.28 23.61 -9.61
C TYR A 136 -0.98 22.72 -10.66
N ILE A 137 -0.96 23.11 -11.94
CA ILE A 137 -1.57 22.34 -13.03
C ILE A 137 -0.90 20.97 -13.16
N GLN A 138 0.43 20.90 -13.09
CA GLN A 138 1.20 19.66 -13.09
C GLN A 138 0.73 18.72 -11.98
N THR A 139 0.66 19.22 -10.74
CA THR A 139 0.26 18.43 -9.57
C THR A 139 -1.19 17.98 -9.69
N TRP A 140 -2.08 18.84 -10.16
CA TRP A 140 -3.48 18.52 -10.35
C TRP A 140 -3.68 17.39 -11.36
N ILE A 141 -3.05 17.47 -12.53
CA ILE A 141 -3.10 16.41 -13.55
C ILE A 141 -2.52 15.11 -13.01
N MET A 142 -1.36 15.17 -12.34
CA MET A 142 -0.71 13.99 -11.79
C MET A 142 -1.56 13.31 -10.72
N THR A 143 -2.21 14.08 -9.86
CA THR A 143 -3.13 13.56 -8.84
C THR A 143 -4.33 12.86 -9.49
N GLN A 144 -4.94 13.44 -10.54
CA GLN A 144 -6.04 12.80 -11.26
C GLN A 144 -5.61 11.47 -11.90
N VAL A 145 -4.47 11.43 -12.58
CA VAL A 145 -3.92 10.20 -13.17
C VAL A 145 -3.71 9.15 -12.09
N THR A 146 -3.03 9.51 -11.01
CA THR A 146 -2.72 8.58 -9.91
C THR A 146 -3.99 8.02 -9.27
N GLN A 147 -4.97 8.86 -8.95
CA GLN A 147 -6.22 8.40 -8.34
C GLN A 147 -7.02 7.48 -9.27
N THR A 148 -7.02 7.77 -10.57
CA THR A 148 -7.69 6.90 -11.56
C THR A 148 -7.00 5.54 -11.69
N VAL A 149 -5.67 5.51 -11.70
CA VAL A 149 -4.88 4.26 -11.70
C VAL A 149 -5.15 3.46 -10.43
N THR A 150 -5.11 4.09 -9.27
CA THR A 150 -5.38 3.49 -7.96
C THR A 150 -6.80 2.88 -7.90
N PHE A 151 -7.80 3.64 -8.36
CA PHE A 151 -9.18 3.17 -8.44
C PHE A 151 -9.30 1.90 -9.31
N ARG A 152 -8.72 1.93 -10.52
CA ARG A 152 -8.73 0.77 -11.43
C ARG A 152 -8.03 -0.45 -10.84
N MET A 153 -6.88 -0.25 -10.17
CA MET A 153 -6.16 -1.34 -9.51
C MET A 153 -7.00 -1.98 -8.40
N ARG A 154 -7.62 -1.17 -7.53
CA ARG A 154 -8.49 -1.68 -6.47
C ARG A 154 -9.73 -2.39 -7.03
N GLN A 155 -10.33 -1.86 -8.09
CA GLN A 155 -11.45 -2.52 -8.77
C GLN A 155 -11.04 -3.90 -9.30
N GLN A 156 -9.92 -3.98 -10.04
CA GLN A 156 -9.42 -5.25 -10.59
C GLN A 156 -9.07 -6.25 -9.50
N LEU A 157 -8.47 -5.80 -8.40
CA LEU A 157 -8.18 -6.66 -7.24
C LEU A 157 -9.47 -7.19 -6.60
N SER A 158 -10.49 -6.33 -6.41
CA SER A 158 -11.78 -6.72 -5.87
C SER A 158 -12.52 -7.71 -6.77
N GLU A 159 -12.50 -7.49 -8.08
CA GLU A 159 -13.07 -8.44 -9.04
C GLU A 159 -12.31 -9.77 -9.04
N LYS A 160 -10.98 -9.71 -8.94
CA LYS A 160 -10.10 -10.88 -8.91
C LYS A 160 -10.34 -11.77 -7.69
N ILE A 161 -10.53 -11.18 -6.51
CA ILE A 161 -10.89 -11.92 -5.29
C ILE A 161 -12.08 -12.84 -5.52
N ASN A 162 -13.11 -12.34 -6.19
CA ASN A 162 -14.33 -13.11 -6.43
C ASN A 162 -14.20 -14.18 -7.52
N ARG A 163 -13.09 -14.20 -8.27
CA ARG A 163 -12.81 -15.17 -9.34
C ARG A 163 -11.74 -16.19 -8.96
N LEU A 164 -11.03 -15.96 -7.86
CA LEU A 164 -9.99 -16.88 -7.41
C LEU A 164 -10.60 -18.15 -6.79
N PRO A 165 -9.96 -19.30 -7.01
CA PRO A 165 -10.38 -20.56 -6.39
C PRO A 165 -10.10 -20.54 -4.88
N LEU A 166 -10.89 -21.29 -4.11
CA LEU A 166 -10.74 -21.38 -2.65
C LEU A 166 -9.32 -21.84 -2.25
N SER A 167 -8.69 -22.70 -3.06
CA SER A 167 -7.31 -23.17 -2.87
C SER A 167 -6.25 -22.06 -2.79
N TYR A 168 -6.53 -20.87 -3.30
CA TYR A 168 -5.66 -19.73 -3.13
C TYR A 168 -5.71 -19.20 -1.69
N PHE A 169 -6.92 -19.05 -1.14
CA PHE A 169 -7.14 -18.51 0.21
C PHE A 169 -6.65 -19.47 1.30
N ASP A 170 -6.67 -20.78 1.06
CA ASP A 170 -6.11 -21.77 1.99
C ASP A 170 -4.58 -21.65 2.17
N LYS A 171 -3.89 -21.07 1.20
CA LYS A 171 -2.43 -20.91 1.20
C LYS A 171 -1.98 -19.55 1.71
N GLN A 172 -2.86 -18.57 1.78
CA GLN A 172 -2.56 -17.18 2.12
C GLN A 172 -3.30 -16.79 3.40
N THR A 173 -2.69 -15.94 4.21
CA THR A 173 -3.40 -15.38 5.35
C THR A 173 -4.33 -14.25 4.91
N TYR A 174 -5.46 -14.08 5.60
CA TYR A 174 -6.41 -13.00 5.35
C TYR A 174 -5.74 -11.61 5.37
N GLY A 175 -4.88 -11.37 6.36
CA GLY A 175 -4.12 -10.11 6.48
C GLY A 175 -3.20 -9.83 5.30
N GLU A 176 -2.61 -10.87 4.70
CA GLU A 176 -1.72 -10.74 3.54
C GLU A 176 -2.50 -10.30 2.29
N VAL A 177 -3.66 -10.91 2.03
CA VAL A 177 -4.55 -10.52 0.92
C VAL A 177 -5.05 -9.09 1.11
N LEU A 178 -5.50 -8.73 2.32
CA LEU A 178 -5.96 -7.39 2.65
C LEU A 178 -4.86 -6.35 2.47
N SER A 179 -3.63 -6.65 2.91
CA SER A 179 -2.47 -5.76 2.76
C SER A 179 -2.14 -5.46 1.29
N ARG A 180 -2.35 -6.41 0.37
CA ARG A 180 -2.15 -6.17 -1.08
C ARG A 180 -3.14 -5.16 -1.65
N ILE A 181 -4.40 -5.18 -1.18
CA ILE A 181 -5.45 -4.27 -1.66
C ILE A 181 -5.31 -2.87 -1.08
N THR A 182 -4.87 -2.78 0.18
CA THR A 182 -4.72 -1.51 0.90
C THR A 182 -3.31 -0.97 0.79
N ASN A 183 -2.37 -1.52 1.55
CA ASN A 183 -1.04 -0.95 1.73
C ASN A 183 -0.18 -0.94 0.46
N ASP A 184 -0.22 -2.04 -0.33
CA ASP A 184 0.62 -2.12 -1.54
C ASP A 184 0.11 -1.18 -2.62
N VAL A 185 -1.21 -1.08 -2.82
CA VAL A 185 -1.80 -0.13 -3.77
C VAL A 185 -1.56 1.32 -3.33
N ASP A 186 -1.63 1.62 -2.03
CA ASP A 186 -1.32 2.96 -1.49
C ASP A 186 0.16 3.32 -1.67
N THR A 187 1.07 2.37 -1.48
CA THR A 187 2.50 2.55 -1.75
C THR A 187 2.76 2.90 -3.22
N ILE A 188 2.11 2.19 -4.14
CA ILE A 188 2.18 2.49 -5.58
C ILE A 188 1.62 3.89 -5.86
N SER A 189 0.45 4.22 -5.30
CA SER A 189 -0.21 5.51 -5.46
C SER A 189 0.66 6.69 -5.00
N GLN A 190 1.20 6.60 -3.78
CA GLN A 190 2.08 7.64 -3.23
C GLN A 190 3.33 7.85 -4.09
N THR A 191 3.94 6.75 -4.54
CA THR A 191 5.13 6.81 -5.38
C THR A 191 4.84 7.41 -6.75
N LEU A 192 3.76 7.03 -7.40
CA LEU A 192 3.37 7.63 -8.68
C LEU A 192 3.16 9.13 -8.55
N ASN A 193 2.46 9.58 -7.51
CA ASN A 193 2.16 10.99 -7.32
C ASN A 193 3.41 11.82 -6.99
N GLN A 194 4.22 11.37 -6.04
CA GLN A 194 5.36 12.13 -5.52
C GLN A 194 6.63 11.89 -6.32
N SER A 195 7.03 10.61 -6.48
CA SER A 195 8.35 10.28 -7.01
C SER A 195 8.48 10.54 -8.50
N LEU A 196 7.44 10.27 -9.29
CA LEU A 196 7.51 10.50 -10.74
C LEU A 196 7.63 11.99 -11.07
N SER A 197 6.80 12.83 -10.44
CA SER A 197 6.91 14.29 -10.56
C SER A 197 8.26 14.80 -10.11
N GLN A 198 8.78 14.28 -9.00
CA GLN A 198 10.06 14.67 -8.43
C GLN A 198 11.25 14.29 -9.32
N ILE A 199 11.23 13.09 -9.94
CA ILE A 199 12.29 12.67 -10.89
C ILE A 199 12.36 13.65 -12.06
N ILE A 200 11.20 13.99 -12.65
CA ILE A 200 11.14 14.90 -13.79
C ILE A 200 11.68 16.27 -13.40
N THR A 201 11.16 16.87 -12.34
CA THR A 201 11.58 18.22 -11.90
C THR A 201 13.04 18.23 -11.49
N SER A 202 13.52 17.25 -10.72
CA SER A 202 14.93 17.18 -10.29
C SER A 202 15.89 17.04 -11.47
N THR A 203 15.55 16.22 -12.47
CA THR A 203 16.39 16.04 -13.66
C THR A 203 16.48 17.32 -14.45
N VAL A 204 15.35 18.00 -14.70
CA VAL A 204 15.32 19.27 -15.43
C VAL A 204 16.05 20.36 -14.65
N THR A 205 15.87 20.40 -13.31
CA THR A 205 16.55 21.36 -12.44
C THR A 205 18.07 21.19 -12.50
N VAL A 206 18.57 19.96 -12.33
CA VAL A 206 20.02 19.68 -12.39
C VAL A 206 20.61 20.08 -13.73
N LEU A 207 20.00 19.66 -14.85
CA LEU A 207 20.48 19.98 -16.18
C LEU A 207 20.42 21.50 -16.45
N GLY A 208 19.31 22.14 -16.10
CA GLY A 208 19.13 23.58 -16.31
C GLY A 208 20.09 24.43 -15.47
N ILE A 209 20.29 24.08 -14.19
CA ILE A 209 21.24 24.76 -13.31
C ILE A 209 22.67 24.59 -13.86
N LEU A 210 23.08 23.42 -14.31
CA LEU A 210 24.39 23.20 -14.92
C LEU A 210 24.59 24.12 -16.13
N VAL A 211 23.61 24.19 -17.02
CA VAL A 211 23.68 25.11 -18.19
C VAL A 211 23.84 26.57 -17.74
N MET A 212 23.07 26.99 -16.73
CA MET A 212 23.16 28.36 -16.21
C MET A 212 24.51 28.66 -15.55
N MET A 213 25.03 27.75 -14.75
CA MET A 213 26.33 27.85 -14.08
C MET A 213 27.46 28.00 -15.11
N PHE A 214 27.49 27.12 -16.13
CA PHE A 214 28.48 27.21 -17.20
C PHE A 214 28.33 28.50 -18.06
N SER A 215 27.11 29.01 -18.21
CA SER A 215 26.86 30.29 -18.92
C SER A 215 27.39 31.51 -18.17
N ILE A 216 27.54 31.43 -16.85
CA ILE A 216 28.08 32.53 -16.03
C ILE A 216 29.61 32.44 -15.96
N SER A 217 30.13 31.29 -15.51
CA SER A 217 31.58 31.10 -15.40
C SER A 217 31.96 29.63 -15.38
N TRP A 218 32.70 29.15 -16.37
CA TRP A 218 33.19 27.79 -16.42
C TRP A 218 34.18 27.45 -15.27
N GLN A 219 34.98 28.44 -14.82
CA GLN A 219 35.94 28.28 -13.74
C GLN A 219 35.21 28.02 -12.40
N MET A 220 34.19 28.83 -12.08
CA MET A 220 33.39 28.66 -10.89
C MET A 220 32.59 27.34 -10.94
N SER A 221 32.09 26.97 -12.13
CA SER A 221 31.38 25.71 -12.33
C SER A 221 32.24 24.48 -12.06
N LEU A 222 33.52 24.50 -12.45
CA LEU A 222 34.47 23.43 -12.13
C LEU A 222 34.72 23.31 -10.64
N VAL A 223 34.88 24.43 -9.92
CA VAL A 223 35.04 24.43 -8.47
C VAL A 223 33.81 23.83 -7.79
N ALA A 224 32.60 24.25 -8.19
CA ALA A 224 31.35 23.70 -7.66
C ALA A 224 31.23 22.20 -7.94
N LEU A 225 31.58 21.74 -9.14
CA LEU A 225 31.56 20.32 -9.50
C LEU A 225 32.59 19.49 -8.72
N LEU A 226 33.72 20.05 -8.31
CA LEU A 226 34.72 19.37 -7.47
C LEU A 226 34.20 19.12 -6.04
N VAL A 227 33.29 19.93 -5.54
CA VAL A 227 32.68 19.75 -4.22
C VAL A 227 31.79 18.50 -4.19
N LEU A 228 31.18 18.12 -5.33
CA LEU A 228 30.26 16.98 -5.41
C LEU A 228 30.89 15.61 -5.11
N PRO A 229 32.00 15.20 -5.74
CA PRO A 229 32.63 13.93 -5.42
C PRO A 229 33.15 13.89 -3.97
N LEU A 230 33.61 15.03 -3.44
CA LEU A 230 34.00 15.13 -2.03
C LEU A 230 32.78 14.88 -1.12
N ALA A 231 31.69 15.55 -1.36
CA ALA A 231 30.42 15.36 -0.64
C ALA A 231 29.89 13.93 -0.79
N GLY A 232 29.86 13.39 -2.00
CA GLY A 232 29.42 12.03 -2.30
C GLY A 232 30.28 10.97 -1.61
N GLY A 233 31.60 11.15 -1.56
CA GLY A 233 32.52 10.27 -0.84
C GLY A 233 32.24 10.23 0.67
N VAL A 234 32.07 11.41 1.27
CA VAL A 234 31.77 11.51 2.71
C VAL A 234 30.38 10.92 3.03
N ILE A 235 29.36 11.23 2.23
CA ILE A 235 28.02 10.63 2.39
C ILE A 235 28.10 9.12 2.33
N THR A 236 28.82 8.56 1.36
CA THR A 236 28.94 7.10 1.17
C THR A 236 29.58 6.43 2.39
N LEU A 237 30.62 7.03 2.95
CA LEU A 237 31.29 6.53 4.17
C LEU A 237 30.35 6.53 5.38
N ILE A 238 29.63 7.63 5.59
CA ILE A 238 28.68 7.76 6.70
C ILE A 238 27.48 6.81 6.50
N ALA A 239 26.92 6.77 5.29
CA ALA A 239 25.78 5.92 4.96
C ALA A 239 26.09 4.43 5.17
N LYS A 240 27.29 3.95 4.80
CA LYS A 240 27.72 2.57 5.03
C LYS A 240 27.75 2.22 6.53
N SER A 241 28.21 3.13 7.37
CA SER A 241 28.24 2.95 8.83
C SER A 241 26.85 3.01 9.43
N SER A 242 26.03 3.95 9.00
CA SER A 242 24.64 4.14 9.42
C SER A 242 23.77 2.94 9.03
N GLN A 243 23.87 2.46 7.79
CA GLN A 243 23.06 1.34 7.27
C GLN A 243 23.26 0.06 8.08
N LYS A 244 24.50 -0.24 8.51
CA LYS A 244 24.77 -1.39 9.38
C LYS A 244 24.00 -1.30 10.70
N GLN A 245 23.91 -0.12 11.29
CA GLN A 245 23.20 0.09 12.54
C GLN A 245 21.66 0.09 12.34
N PHE A 246 21.16 0.63 11.23
CA PHE A 246 19.75 0.55 10.88
C PHE A 246 19.27 -0.90 10.69
N LEU A 247 20.05 -1.75 10.03
CA LEU A 247 19.74 -3.18 9.90
C LEU A 247 19.66 -3.86 11.26
N ARG A 248 20.62 -3.57 12.17
CA ARG A 248 20.59 -4.09 13.55
C ARG A 248 19.37 -3.59 14.32
N GLN A 249 19.06 -2.31 14.22
CA GLN A 249 17.87 -1.70 14.83
C GLN A 249 16.60 -2.39 14.35
N GLN A 250 16.47 -2.63 13.05
CA GLN A 250 15.30 -3.29 12.47
C GLN A 250 15.14 -4.74 12.96
N THR A 251 16.25 -5.48 13.01
CA THR A 251 16.25 -6.86 13.57
C THR A 251 15.81 -6.87 15.02
N GLN A 252 16.36 -5.97 15.84
CA GLN A 252 16.04 -5.91 17.28
C GLN A 252 14.63 -5.39 17.54
N LEU A 253 14.12 -4.49 16.68
CA LEU A 253 12.72 -4.07 16.72
C LEU A 253 11.77 -5.24 16.41
N GLY A 254 12.13 -6.08 15.43
CA GLY A 254 11.41 -7.32 15.14
C GLY A 254 11.41 -8.30 16.31
N GLU A 255 12.58 -8.52 16.98
CA GLU A 255 12.67 -9.34 18.17
C GLU A 255 11.84 -8.78 19.34
N LEU A 256 11.81 -7.44 19.50
CA LEU A 256 11.03 -6.77 20.54
C LEU A 256 9.52 -6.94 20.29
N ASN A 257 9.07 -6.70 19.05
CA ASN A 257 7.68 -6.85 18.66
C ASN A 257 7.20 -8.31 18.83
N GLY A 258 7.99 -9.28 18.37
CA GLY A 258 7.68 -10.71 18.58
C GLY A 258 7.58 -11.08 20.06
N HIS A 259 8.46 -10.52 20.92
CA HIS A 259 8.37 -10.75 22.36
C HIS A 259 7.12 -10.11 22.97
N ILE A 260 6.74 -8.91 22.53
CA ILE A 260 5.51 -8.23 22.99
C ILE A 260 4.27 -9.05 22.58
N GLU A 261 4.20 -9.49 21.33
CA GLU A 261 3.11 -10.30 20.80
C GLU A 261 2.96 -11.63 21.56
N GLU A 262 4.09 -12.34 21.78
CA GLU A 262 4.15 -13.58 22.57
C GLU A 262 3.61 -13.34 24.00
N MET A 263 4.07 -12.26 24.65
CA MET A 263 3.69 -11.96 26.04
C MET A 263 2.25 -11.44 26.16
N TYR A 264 1.77 -10.70 25.16
CA TYR A 264 0.40 -10.21 25.12
C TYR A 264 -0.59 -11.36 24.87
N GLY A 265 -0.33 -12.20 23.86
CA GLY A 265 -1.15 -13.38 23.57
C GLY A 265 -1.15 -14.40 24.71
N GLY A 266 0.00 -14.62 25.35
CA GLY A 266 0.18 -15.53 26.48
C GLY A 266 -0.01 -14.89 27.87
N HIS A 267 -0.61 -13.68 27.97
CA HIS A 267 -0.62 -12.90 29.22
C HIS A 267 -1.22 -13.66 30.41
N GLN A 268 -2.33 -14.37 30.22
CA GLN A 268 -2.98 -15.15 31.28
C GLN A 268 -2.05 -16.26 31.76
N VAL A 269 -1.43 -17.01 30.83
CA VAL A 269 -0.49 -18.10 31.16
C VAL A 269 0.72 -17.55 31.92
N MET A 270 1.30 -16.46 31.43
CA MET A 270 2.42 -15.78 32.09
C MET A 270 2.09 -15.40 33.54
N ARG A 271 0.85 -14.90 33.78
CA ARG A 271 0.39 -14.51 35.12
C ARG A 271 0.21 -15.71 36.04
N VAL A 272 -0.43 -16.78 35.57
CA VAL A 272 -0.66 -18.01 36.35
C VAL A 272 0.67 -18.63 36.81
N PHE A 273 1.69 -18.60 35.94
CA PHE A 273 3.01 -19.17 36.25
C PHE A 273 4.03 -18.17 36.79
N ASN A 274 3.61 -16.95 37.19
CA ASN A 274 4.47 -15.88 37.75
C ASN A 274 5.70 -15.53 36.87
N GLY A 275 5.52 -15.58 35.54
CA GLY A 275 6.60 -15.36 34.55
C GLY A 275 6.97 -13.90 34.31
N GLN A 276 6.29 -12.91 34.96
CA GLN A 276 6.43 -11.48 34.68
C GLN A 276 7.87 -10.98 34.81
N LYS A 277 8.57 -11.36 35.91
CA LYS A 277 9.96 -10.93 36.14
C LYS A 277 10.89 -11.41 35.00
N LYS A 278 10.71 -12.65 34.53
CA LYS A 278 11.51 -13.20 33.43
C LYS A 278 11.20 -12.51 32.10
N SER A 279 9.94 -12.21 31.85
CA SER A 279 9.51 -11.47 30.65
C SER A 279 10.06 -10.05 30.62
N ILE A 280 9.97 -9.30 31.73
CA ILE A 280 10.53 -7.94 31.87
C ILE A 280 12.05 -7.96 31.67
N ALA A 281 12.76 -8.93 32.24
CA ALA A 281 14.19 -9.06 32.07
C ALA A 281 14.60 -9.33 30.60
N LYS A 282 13.83 -10.19 29.89
CA LYS A 282 14.03 -10.45 28.45
C LYS A 282 13.75 -9.20 27.63
N PHE A 283 12.61 -8.51 27.91
CA PHE A 283 12.26 -7.23 27.27
C PHE A 283 13.38 -6.19 27.44
N SER A 284 13.82 -5.96 28.67
CA SER A 284 14.88 -4.98 28.98
C SER A 284 16.18 -5.28 28.23
N LYS A 285 16.56 -6.55 28.12
CA LYS A 285 17.75 -6.96 27.37
C LYS A 285 17.64 -6.64 25.87
N ILE A 286 16.48 -6.90 25.26
CA ILE A 286 16.23 -6.59 23.84
C ILE A 286 16.17 -5.08 23.65
N ASN A 287 15.45 -4.37 24.52
CA ASN A 287 15.26 -2.92 24.45
C ASN A 287 16.59 -2.15 24.60
N ASN A 288 17.49 -2.59 25.49
CA ASN A 288 18.82 -1.99 25.62
C ASN A 288 19.66 -2.14 24.35
N ARG A 289 19.60 -3.31 23.69
CA ARG A 289 20.28 -3.51 22.38
C ARG A 289 19.67 -2.64 21.30
N LEU A 290 18.33 -2.52 21.29
CA LEU A 290 17.61 -1.65 20.37
C LEU A 290 18.01 -0.20 20.58
N GLN A 291 18.05 0.28 21.82
CA GLN A 291 18.49 1.63 22.16
C GLN A 291 19.90 1.91 21.64
N GLU A 292 20.85 1.00 21.88
CA GLU A 292 22.26 1.16 21.44
C GLU A 292 22.37 1.27 19.91
N SER A 293 21.69 0.37 19.19
CA SER A 293 21.72 0.37 17.72
C SER A 293 20.98 1.58 17.13
N ALA A 294 19.83 1.95 17.72
CA ALA A 294 19.06 3.12 17.31
C ALA A 294 19.82 4.41 17.54
N TRP A 295 20.47 4.57 18.71
CA TRP A 295 21.31 5.74 19.00
C TRP A 295 22.44 5.87 17.99
N LYS A 296 23.17 4.77 17.72
CA LYS A 296 24.27 4.79 16.73
C LYS A 296 23.77 5.07 15.31
N ALA A 297 22.64 4.49 14.92
CA ALA A 297 22.03 4.73 13.62
C ALA A 297 21.67 6.21 13.44
N GLN A 298 20.99 6.80 14.44
CA GLN A 298 20.61 8.21 14.42
C GLN A 298 21.80 9.15 14.51
N PHE A 299 22.82 8.84 15.32
CA PHE A 299 24.04 9.64 15.41
C PHE A 299 24.73 9.73 14.05
N PHE A 300 25.03 8.58 13.42
CA PHE A 300 25.69 8.59 12.12
C PHE A 300 24.83 9.27 11.04
N SER A 301 23.53 8.97 11.00
CA SER A 301 22.63 9.62 10.04
C SER A 301 22.53 11.14 10.29
N GLY A 302 22.47 11.55 11.57
CA GLY A 302 22.39 12.95 11.96
C GLY A 302 23.65 13.77 11.62
N LEU A 303 24.83 13.11 11.48
CA LEU A 303 26.06 13.78 11.06
C LEU A 303 26.05 14.22 9.59
N ILE A 304 25.22 13.61 8.75
CA ILE A 304 25.19 13.91 7.31
C ILE A 304 24.91 15.40 7.10
N TYR A 305 23.88 15.94 7.72
CA TYR A 305 23.47 17.33 7.50
C TYR A 305 24.52 18.37 7.95
N PRO A 306 25.08 18.34 9.17
CA PRO A 306 26.16 19.25 9.58
C PRO A 306 27.42 19.16 8.71
N ILE A 307 27.83 17.96 8.32
CA ILE A 307 29.02 17.76 7.49
C ILE A 307 28.78 18.26 6.06
N MET A 308 27.59 18.02 5.52
CA MET A 308 27.22 18.56 4.19
C MET A 308 27.19 20.08 4.20
N ASN A 309 26.64 20.70 5.26
CA ASN A 309 26.69 22.16 5.39
C ASN A 309 28.14 22.67 5.51
N PHE A 310 28.99 21.97 6.25
CA PHE A 310 30.40 22.35 6.37
C PHE A 310 31.12 22.30 5.01
N ILE A 311 30.94 21.20 4.25
CA ILE A 311 31.49 21.06 2.90
C ILE A 311 30.90 22.13 1.95
N GLY A 312 29.62 22.39 2.03
CA GLY A 312 28.94 23.45 1.27
C GLY A 312 29.52 24.82 1.59
N ASN A 313 29.74 25.13 2.88
CA ASN A 313 30.34 26.41 3.30
C ASN A 313 31.80 26.57 2.82
N ILE A 314 32.59 25.48 2.81
CA ILE A 314 33.93 25.51 2.20
C ILE A 314 33.81 25.84 0.70
N GLY A 315 32.89 25.18 -0.01
CA GLY A 315 32.58 25.48 -1.41
C GLY A 315 32.17 26.95 -1.62
N TYR A 316 31.28 27.45 -0.75
CA TYR A 316 30.85 28.84 -0.76
C TYR A 316 32.04 29.81 -0.61
N VAL A 317 32.93 29.59 0.37
CA VAL A 317 34.12 30.41 0.58
C VAL A 317 35.05 30.38 -0.65
N ALA A 318 35.30 29.20 -1.21
CA ALA A 318 36.10 29.03 -2.40
C ALA A 318 35.51 29.80 -3.63
N MET A 319 34.19 29.73 -3.80
CA MET A 319 33.46 30.43 -4.85
C MET A 319 33.47 31.95 -4.63
N ALA A 320 33.32 32.40 -3.37
CA ALA A 320 33.37 33.82 -3.04
C ALA A 320 34.77 34.43 -3.33
N ILE A 321 35.83 33.71 -2.98
CA ILE A 321 37.22 34.12 -3.27
C ILE A 321 37.45 34.14 -4.78
N LEU A 322 37.13 33.05 -5.49
CA LEU A 322 37.33 32.98 -6.95
C LEU A 322 36.45 33.97 -7.69
N GLY A 323 35.19 34.11 -7.31
CA GLY A 323 34.25 35.06 -7.88
C GLY A 323 34.69 36.51 -7.65
N GLY A 324 35.14 36.84 -6.42
CA GLY A 324 35.71 38.15 -6.10
C GLY A 324 36.96 38.47 -6.92
N TRP A 325 37.87 37.50 -7.07
CA TRP A 325 39.05 37.63 -7.91
C TRP A 325 38.67 37.87 -9.39
N LEU A 326 37.69 37.14 -9.93
CA LEU A 326 37.16 37.32 -11.28
C LEU A 326 36.48 38.69 -11.45
N ALA A 327 35.77 39.16 -10.41
CA ALA A 327 35.12 40.46 -10.43
C ALA A 327 36.11 41.63 -10.43
N ILE A 328 37.18 41.55 -9.61
CA ILE A 328 38.27 42.55 -9.61
C ILE A 328 38.94 42.64 -10.98
N ASN A 329 39.10 41.46 -11.64
CA ASN A 329 39.64 41.42 -13.01
C ASN A 329 38.63 41.79 -14.12
N GLY A 330 37.43 42.25 -13.77
CA GLY A 330 36.39 42.68 -14.71
C GLY A 330 35.75 41.58 -15.54
N ARG A 331 35.93 40.30 -15.15
CA ARG A 331 35.37 39.12 -15.87
C ARG A 331 33.97 38.75 -15.43
N LEU A 332 33.57 39.12 -14.21
CA LEU A 332 32.24 38.89 -13.65
C LEU A 332 31.74 40.13 -12.92
N LYS A 333 30.40 40.26 -12.84
CA LYS A 333 29.75 41.26 -11.98
C LYS A 333 29.37 40.65 -10.62
N ILE A 334 29.15 41.49 -9.61
CA ILE A 334 28.83 41.08 -8.24
C ILE A 334 27.51 40.29 -8.21
N GLY A 335 26.49 40.71 -8.98
CA GLY A 335 25.22 39.97 -9.07
C GLY A 335 25.35 38.63 -9.76
N ASP A 336 26.35 38.42 -10.63
CA ASP A 336 26.62 37.11 -11.22
C ASP A 336 27.19 36.14 -10.19
N ILE A 337 28.00 36.63 -9.24
CA ILE A 337 28.50 35.81 -8.10
C ILE A 337 27.32 35.42 -7.21
N GLN A 338 26.42 36.35 -6.89
CA GLN A 338 25.20 36.07 -6.11
C GLN A 338 24.32 35.03 -6.81
N ALA A 339 24.06 35.19 -8.10
CA ALA A 339 23.28 34.23 -8.88
C ALA A 339 23.93 32.83 -8.88
N PHE A 340 25.26 32.79 -9.02
CA PHE A 340 26.02 31.54 -9.03
C PHE A 340 25.92 30.79 -7.69
N ILE A 341 26.03 31.49 -6.56
CA ILE A 341 25.88 30.91 -5.20
C ILE A 341 24.48 30.32 -5.05
N GLN A 342 23.44 31.03 -5.46
CA GLN A 342 22.07 30.50 -5.42
C GLN A 342 21.89 29.28 -6.31
N TYR A 343 22.55 29.21 -7.47
CA TYR A 343 22.53 27.99 -8.30
C TYR A 343 23.18 26.80 -7.61
N VAL A 344 24.29 27.00 -6.89
CA VAL A 344 24.95 25.91 -6.14
C VAL A 344 24.04 25.38 -5.03
N ASP A 345 23.37 26.27 -4.30
CA ASP A 345 22.41 25.87 -3.25
C ASP A 345 21.23 25.10 -3.85
N GLN A 346 20.67 25.57 -4.96
CA GLN A 346 19.57 24.89 -5.66
C GLN A 346 19.99 23.58 -6.33
N PHE A 347 21.27 23.36 -6.61
CA PHE A 347 21.79 22.14 -7.21
C PHE A 347 21.89 20.98 -6.23
N ASN A 348 22.14 21.25 -4.96
CA ASN A 348 22.32 20.23 -3.94
C ASN A 348 21.01 19.51 -3.57
N GLN A 349 19.88 20.23 -3.53
CA GLN A 349 18.59 19.65 -3.16
C GLN A 349 18.12 18.51 -4.09
N PRO A 350 18.09 18.66 -5.43
CA PRO A 350 17.68 17.60 -6.34
C PRO A 350 18.53 16.33 -6.24
N LEU A 351 19.83 16.46 -5.95
CA LEU A 351 20.73 15.30 -5.80
C LEU A 351 20.33 14.42 -4.61
N VAL A 352 20.04 15.04 -3.47
CA VAL A 352 19.57 14.31 -2.27
C VAL A 352 18.20 13.67 -2.55
N GLN A 353 17.32 14.36 -3.26
CA GLN A 353 15.99 13.87 -3.62
C GLN A 353 16.06 12.64 -4.54
N VAL A 354 16.92 12.64 -5.55
CA VAL A 354 17.13 11.50 -6.46
C VAL A 354 17.65 10.28 -5.68
N ALA A 355 18.56 10.47 -4.72
CA ALA A 355 19.04 9.39 -3.89
C ALA A 355 17.92 8.74 -3.03
N ASN A 356 17.03 9.56 -2.46
CA ASN A 356 15.88 9.08 -1.69
C ASN A 356 14.86 8.34 -2.56
N ILE A 357 14.63 8.79 -3.79
CA ILE A 357 13.70 8.17 -4.74
C ILE A 357 14.12 6.75 -5.08
N ALA A 358 15.42 6.44 -5.15
CA ALA A 358 15.88 5.09 -5.45
C ALA A 358 15.35 4.05 -4.44
N ASN A 359 15.35 4.38 -3.15
CA ASN A 359 14.82 3.51 -2.09
C ASN A 359 13.29 3.37 -2.19
N ILE A 360 12.59 4.48 -2.49
CA ILE A 360 11.13 4.48 -2.66
C ILE A 360 10.74 3.62 -3.87
N LEU A 361 11.45 3.74 -4.98
CA LEU A 361 11.19 2.93 -6.18
C LEU A 361 11.41 1.44 -5.92
N GLN A 362 12.39 1.06 -5.09
CA GLN A 362 12.61 -0.34 -4.72
C GLN A 362 11.43 -0.91 -3.92
N SER A 363 10.96 -0.19 -2.90
CA SER A 363 9.79 -0.62 -2.10
C SER A 363 8.51 -0.67 -2.94
N THR A 364 8.33 0.30 -3.83
CA THR A 364 7.17 0.33 -4.76
C THR A 364 7.21 -0.81 -5.77
N ALA A 365 8.40 -1.16 -6.26
CA ALA A 365 8.54 -2.30 -7.17
C ALA A 365 8.16 -3.62 -6.48
N ALA A 366 8.53 -3.79 -5.21
CA ALA A 366 8.12 -4.96 -4.42
C ALA A 366 6.60 -4.98 -4.17
N ALA A 367 5.99 -3.84 -3.83
CA ALA A 367 4.54 -3.71 -3.68
C ALA A 367 3.80 -4.01 -4.99
N ALA A 368 4.27 -3.44 -6.10
CA ALA A 368 3.71 -3.68 -7.42
C ALA A 368 3.87 -5.14 -7.87
N GLU A 369 4.98 -5.79 -7.53
CA GLU A 369 5.21 -7.21 -7.81
C GLU A 369 4.15 -8.07 -7.12
N ARG A 370 3.89 -7.87 -5.81
CA ARG A 370 2.84 -8.60 -5.07
C ARG A 370 1.43 -8.35 -5.63
N VAL A 371 1.14 -7.10 -6.01
CA VAL A 371 -0.16 -6.75 -6.64
C VAL A 371 -0.32 -7.45 -7.99
N PHE A 372 0.71 -7.46 -8.84
CA PHE A 372 0.64 -8.11 -10.15
C PHE A 372 0.68 -9.64 -10.05
N GLU A 373 1.40 -10.22 -9.09
CA GLU A 373 1.33 -11.65 -8.81
C GLU A 373 -0.09 -12.06 -8.47
N PHE A 374 -0.76 -11.29 -7.59
CA PHE A 374 -2.15 -11.56 -7.25
C PHE A 374 -3.09 -11.44 -8.47
N LEU A 375 -2.91 -10.43 -9.32
CA LEU A 375 -3.73 -10.26 -10.53
C LEU A 375 -3.47 -11.35 -11.59
N ASP A 376 -2.26 -11.88 -11.64
CA ASP A 376 -1.86 -12.94 -12.57
C ASP A 376 -2.21 -14.35 -12.08
N GLU A 377 -2.63 -14.51 -10.80
CA GLU A 377 -3.01 -15.82 -10.27
C GLU A 377 -4.10 -16.49 -11.13
N PRO A 378 -4.03 -17.80 -11.34
CA PRO A 378 -5.05 -18.53 -12.08
C PRO A 378 -6.44 -18.38 -11.45
N GLU A 379 -7.41 -18.02 -12.26
CA GLU A 379 -8.82 -17.97 -11.85
C GLU A 379 -9.44 -19.37 -11.87
N GLU A 380 -10.60 -19.52 -11.23
CA GLU A 380 -11.40 -20.75 -11.40
C GLU A 380 -11.57 -21.06 -12.89
N ALA A 381 -11.43 -22.34 -13.25
CA ALA A 381 -11.55 -22.78 -14.63
C ALA A 381 -12.87 -22.29 -15.25
N VAL A 382 -12.79 -21.78 -16.48
CA VAL A 382 -13.96 -21.28 -17.19
C VAL A 382 -14.94 -22.45 -17.41
N GLU A 383 -16.20 -22.22 -17.06
CA GLU A 383 -17.26 -23.21 -17.23
C GLU A 383 -17.56 -23.46 -18.73
N SER A 384 -17.85 -24.71 -19.08
CA SER A 384 -18.17 -25.08 -20.47
C SER A 384 -19.52 -24.47 -20.90
N ASN A 385 -19.70 -24.24 -22.20
CA ASN A 385 -20.95 -23.68 -22.74
C ASN A 385 -22.14 -24.67 -22.73
N ASN A 386 -21.88 -25.98 -22.57
CA ASN A 386 -22.88 -27.05 -22.61
C ASN A 386 -23.21 -27.57 -21.20
N LEU A 387 -23.64 -26.67 -20.30
CA LEU A 387 -23.99 -27.05 -18.94
C LEU A 387 -25.44 -27.47 -18.81
N VAL A 388 -25.68 -28.50 -17.99
CA VAL A 388 -27.00 -29.02 -17.67
C VAL A 388 -27.53 -28.27 -16.44
N LYS A 389 -28.75 -27.80 -16.49
CA LYS A 389 -29.46 -27.25 -15.32
C LYS A 389 -30.57 -28.22 -14.92
N LEU A 390 -30.52 -28.70 -13.68
CA LEU A 390 -31.60 -29.52 -13.10
C LEU A 390 -32.75 -28.60 -12.65
N SER A 391 -33.97 -28.93 -13.09
CA SER A 391 -35.18 -28.16 -12.78
C SER A 391 -35.90 -28.66 -11.52
N ASN A 392 -35.75 -29.93 -11.18
CA ASN A 392 -36.39 -30.54 -10.01
C ASN A 392 -35.40 -31.51 -9.36
N VAL A 393 -34.68 -31.03 -8.36
CA VAL A 393 -33.65 -31.79 -7.66
C VAL A 393 -34.30 -32.70 -6.62
N LYS A 394 -34.12 -34.01 -6.79
CA LYS A 394 -34.58 -35.03 -5.81
C LYS A 394 -33.59 -35.22 -4.68
N GLY A 395 -32.32 -34.99 -4.95
CA GLY A 395 -31.24 -35.09 -3.98
C GLY A 395 -30.61 -36.49 -3.87
N GLU A 396 -30.60 -37.27 -4.98
CA GLU A 396 -29.79 -38.45 -5.09
C GLU A 396 -28.33 -38.05 -5.34
N VAL A 397 -27.39 -38.63 -4.56
CA VAL A 397 -25.95 -38.32 -4.72
C VAL A 397 -25.16 -39.62 -4.88
N GLU A 398 -24.34 -39.66 -5.91
CA GLU A 398 -23.44 -40.78 -6.20
C GLU A 398 -21.98 -40.31 -6.26
N PHE A 399 -21.14 -40.93 -5.46
CA PHE A 399 -19.68 -40.86 -5.56
C PHE A 399 -19.19 -42.13 -6.26
N ASP A 400 -18.47 -41.98 -7.35
CA ASP A 400 -17.98 -43.09 -8.17
C ASP A 400 -16.47 -42.99 -8.31
N ASN A 401 -15.75 -43.82 -7.54
CA ASN A 401 -14.28 -43.92 -7.52
C ASN A 401 -13.56 -42.55 -7.46
N VAL A 402 -14.02 -41.68 -6.55
CA VAL A 402 -13.51 -40.31 -6.42
C VAL A 402 -12.10 -40.30 -5.84
N VAL A 403 -11.17 -39.68 -6.55
CA VAL A 403 -9.79 -39.45 -6.09
C VAL A 403 -9.52 -37.96 -6.04
N PHE A 404 -8.93 -37.49 -4.93
CA PHE A 404 -8.60 -36.08 -4.75
C PHE A 404 -7.42 -35.87 -3.81
N GLY A 405 -6.63 -34.82 -4.08
CA GLY A 405 -5.60 -34.27 -3.18
C GLY A 405 -5.44 -32.78 -3.39
N TYR A 406 -5.23 -32.03 -2.29
CA TYR A 406 -4.94 -30.58 -2.37
C TYR A 406 -3.57 -30.27 -3.02
N LYS A 407 -2.66 -31.25 -2.98
CA LYS A 407 -1.36 -31.20 -3.64
C LYS A 407 -1.22 -32.40 -4.57
N PRO A 408 -0.49 -32.28 -5.70
CA PRO A 408 -0.31 -33.36 -6.66
C PRO A 408 0.36 -34.62 -6.06
N ASP A 409 1.19 -34.46 -5.05
CA ASP A 409 1.96 -35.50 -4.36
C ASP A 409 1.26 -36.09 -3.13
N GLN A 410 0.10 -35.54 -2.74
CA GLN A 410 -0.61 -35.95 -1.52
C GLN A 410 -2.09 -36.25 -1.80
N THR A 411 -2.41 -37.49 -2.09
CA THR A 411 -3.80 -37.95 -2.25
C THR A 411 -4.47 -38.07 -0.88
N ILE A 412 -5.60 -37.38 -0.71
CA ILE A 412 -6.41 -37.42 0.52
C ILE A 412 -7.61 -38.34 0.38
N ILE A 413 -8.33 -38.30 -0.75
CA ILE A 413 -9.43 -39.22 -1.07
C ILE A 413 -8.92 -40.21 -2.12
N LYS A 414 -9.06 -41.53 -1.83
CA LYS A 414 -8.35 -42.61 -2.53
C LYS A 414 -9.29 -43.60 -3.21
N GLY A 415 -10.23 -43.12 -4.03
CA GLY A 415 -11.17 -43.97 -4.75
C GLY A 415 -12.47 -44.22 -3.97
N LEU A 416 -12.99 -43.16 -3.34
CA LEU A 416 -14.20 -43.20 -2.54
C LEU A 416 -15.44 -43.40 -3.41
N SER A 417 -16.28 -44.39 -3.03
CA SER A 417 -17.55 -44.68 -3.70
C SER A 417 -18.68 -44.82 -2.65
N ALA A 418 -19.80 -44.14 -2.92
CA ALA A 418 -21.01 -44.21 -2.11
C ALA A 418 -22.25 -43.85 -2.93
N HIS A 419 -23.39 -44.41 -2.58
CA HIS A 419 -24.68 -44.09 -3.18
C HIS A 419 -25.68 -43.67 -2.13
N ILE A 420 -26.19 -42.45 -2.23
CA ILE A 420 -27.09 -41.83 -1.27
C ILE A 420 -28.45 -41.60 -1.94
N LYS A 421 -29.51 -42.13 -1.35
CA LYS A 421 -30.87 -41.98 -1.86
C LYS A 421 -31.50 -40.64 -1.47
N PRO A 422 -32.47 -40.15 -2.23
CA PRO A 422 -33.19 -38.92 -1.90
C PRO A 422 -33.78 -38.98 -0.48
N GLY A 423 -33.61 -37.88 0.27
CA GLY A 423 -34.16 -37.72 1.61
C GLY A 423 -33.41 -38.44 2.73
N GLN A 424 -32.31 -39.16 2.46
CA GLN A 424 -31.52 -39.84 3.49
C GLN A 424 -30.71 -38.86 4.34
N ARG A 425 -30.61 -39.16 5.62
CA ARG A 425 -29.69 -38.51 6.57
C ARG A 425 -28.38 -39.32 6.60
N VAL A 426 -27.31 -38.72 6.10
CA VAL A 426 -26.00 -39.34 5.99
C VAL A 426 -25.07 -38.81 7.06
N ALA A 427 -24.62 -39.64 7.99
CA ALA A 427 -23.58 -39.28 8.94
C ALA A 427 -22.19 -39.64 8.39
N ILE A 428 -21.26 -38.68 8.36
CA ILE A 428 -19.88 -38.91 7.99
C ILE A 428 -19.05 -38.96 9.27
N VAL A 429 -18.50 -40.12 9.58
CA VAL A 429 -17.75 -40.39 10.80
C VAL A 429 -16.34 -40.86 10.51
N GLY A 430 -15.40 -40.62 11.41
CA GLY A 430 -14.00 -41.02 11.27
C GLY A 430 -13.05 -40.11 12.06
N PRO A 431 -11.80 -40.50 12.23
CA PRO A 431 -10.82 -39.73 12.98
C PRO A 431 -10.52 -38.37 12.32
N THR A 432 -9.89 -37.47 13.08
CA THR A 432 -9.41 -36.19 12.55
C THR A 432 -8.41 -36.44 11.42
N GLY A 433 -8.54 -35.71 10.29
CA GLY A 433 -7.70 -35.91 9.13
C GLY A 433 -8.14 -37.04 8.17
N ALA A 434 -9.22 -37.76 8.44
CA ALA A 434 -9.71 -38.83 7.57
C ALA A 434 -10.24 -38.37 6.20
N GLY A 435 -10.51 -37.07 6.01
CA GLY A 435 -11.03 -36.52 4.77
C GLY A 435 -12.52 -36.12 4.82
N LYS A 436 -13.15 -36.05 5.98
CA LYS A 436 -14.58 -35.70 6.15
C LYS A 436 -14.94 -34.33 5.55
N THR A 437 -14.23 -33.28 5.96
CA THR A 437 -14.43 -31.92 5.44
C THR A 437 -14.04 -31.81 3.95
N THR A 438 -13.03 -32.58 3.51
CA THR A 438 -12.66 -32.67 2.10
C THR A 438 -13.81 -33.20 1.25
N LEU A 439 -14.52 -34.22 1.71
CA LEU A 439 -15.68 -34.77 1.01
C LEU A 439 -16.79 -33.73 0.81
N VAL A 440 -17.08 -32.95 1.84
CA VAL A 440 -18.04 -31.83 1.79
C VAL A 440 -17.59 -30.76 0.78
N ASN A 441 -16.30 -30.37 0.80
CA ASN A 441 -15.75 -29.40 -0.12
C ASN A 441 -15.83 -29.84 -1.58
N LEU A 442 -15.67 -31.15 -1.84
CA LEU A 442 -15.82 -31.71 -3.17
C LEU A 442 -17.28 -31.74 -3.63
N LEU A 443 -18.22 -32.05 -2.72
CA LEU A 443 -19.64 -32.03 -3.00
C LEU A 443 -20.14 -30.63 -3.39
N MET A 444 -19.65 -29.58 -2.70
CA MET A 444 -19.91 -28.17 -3.02
C MET A 444 -19.14 -27.67 -4.25
N ARG A 445 -18.33 -28.53 -4.87
CA ARG A 445 -17.46 -28.16 -5.98
C ARG A 445 -16.61 -26.91 -5.69
N PHE A 446 -16.08 -26.82 -4.46
CA PHE A 446 -15.04 -25.83 -4.12
C PHE A 446 -13.68 -26.23 -4.69
N TYR A 447 -13.52 -27.51 -4.95
CA TYR A 447 -12.35 -28.12 -5.60
C TYR A 447 -12.81 -29.08 -6.71
N GLU A 448 -12.04 -29.15 -7.77
CA GLU A 448 -12.25 -30.16 -8.83
C GLU A 448 -11.55 -31.47 -8.45
N ILE A 449 -12.24 -32.60 -8.66
CA ILE A 449 -11.68 -33.95 -8.40
C ILE A 449 -10.58 -34.32 -9.38
N ASN A 450 -9.60 -35.12 -8.96
CA ASN A 450 -8.52 -35.58 -9.83
C ASN A 450 -9.00 -36.70 -10.78
N SER A 451 -9.82 -37.64 -10.27
CA SER A 451 -10.43 -38.70 -11.08
C SER A 451 -11.73 -39.20 -10.46
N GLY A 452 -12.49 -40.00 -11.16
CA GLY A 452 -13.83 -40.43 -10.77
C GLY A 452 -14.94 -39.45 -11.14
N SER A 453 -16.11 -39.59 -10.51
CA SER A 453 -17.24 -38.67 -10.71
C SER A 453 -18.07 -38.48 -9.44
N ILE A 454 -18.64 -37.27 -9.29
CA ILE A 454 -19.69 -36.97 -8.31
C ILE A 454 -20.93 -36.58 -9.09
N LYS A 455 -22.03 -37.29 -8.87
CA LYS A 455 -23.27 -37.07 -9.61
C LYS A 455 -24.40 -36.65 -8.65
N ILE A 456 -25.22 -35.71 -9.09
CA ILE A 456 -26.49 -35.35 -8.42
C ILE A 456 -27.62 -35.66 -9.39
N ASP A 457 -28.58 -36.51 -8.94
CA ASP A 457 -29.68 -36.99 -9.77
C ASP A 457 -29.19 -37.55 -11.13
N GLY A 458 -28.09 -38.32 -11.12
CA GLY A 458 -27.47 -38.95 -12.28
C GLY A 458 -26.63 -38.03 -13.17
N VAL A 459 -26.55 -36.72 -12.88
CA VAL A 459 -25.77 -35.74 -13.65
C VAL A 459 -24.45 -35.41 -12.92
N ASP A 460 -23.32 -35.54 -13.60
CA ASP A 460 -22.01 -35.16 -13.05
C ASP A 460 -21.96 -33.65 -12.75
N ILE A 461 -21.54 -33.28 -11.54
CA ILE A 461 -21.47 -31.88 -11.09
C ILE A 461 -20.55 -31.02 -11.96
N ARG A 462 -19.56 -31.62 -12.67
CA ARG A 462 -18.70 -30.91 -13.62
C ARG A 462 -19.45 -30.43 -14.87
N ARG A 463 -20.62 -31.01 -15.17
CA ARG A 463 -21.50 -30.62 -16.27
C ARG A 463 -22.57 -29.61 -15.85
N MET A 464 -22.55 -29.13 -14.63
CA MET A 464 -23.45 -28.10 -14.12
C MET A 464 -22.66 -26.80 -13.87
N LYS A 465 -23.35 -25.65 -13.77
CA LYS A 465 -22.71 -24.44 -13.23
C LYS A 465 -22.40 -24.63 -11.75
N ARG A 466 -21.23 -24.12 -11.32
CA ARG A 466 -20.86 -24.14 -9.89
C ARG A 466 -21.91 -23.44 -9.02
N SER A 467 -22.45 -22.31 -9.51
CA SER A 467 -23.54 -21.59 -8.83
C SER A 467 -24.79 -22.45 -8.67
N ASP A 468 -25.17 -23.24 -9.70
CA ASP A 468 -26.33 -24.10 -9.63
C ASP A 468 -26.12 -25.27 -8.67
N VAL A 469 -24.91 -25.87 -8.66
CA VAL A 469 -24.54 -26.92 -7.69
C VAL A 469 -24.62 -26.38 -6.26
N ARG A 470 -24.01 -25.20 -6.01
CA ARG A 470 -24.01 -24.58 -4.67
C ARG A 470 -25.40 -24.19 -4.18
N GLN A 471 -26.30 -23.75 -5.07
CA GLN A 471 -27.69 -23.45 -4.72
C GLN A 471 -28.53 -24.67 -4.35
N MET A 472 -28.08 -25.90 -4.68
CA MET A 472 -28.76 -27.12 -4.27
C MET A 472 -28.53 -27.47 -2.80
N PHE A 473 -27.57 -26.84 -2.14
CA PHE A 473 -27.15 -27.15 -0.76
C PHE A 473 -27.36 -25.96 0.17
N GLY A 474 -28.13 -26.15 1.23
CA GLY A 474 -28.07 -25.29 2.42
C GLY A 474 -26.92 -25.72 3.31
N MET A 475 -26.14 -24.78 3.80
CA MET A 475 -24.93 -25.09 4.56
C MET A 475 -24.93 -24.44 5.95
N VAL A 476 -24.67 -25.25 6.98
CA VAL A 476 -24.40 -24.81 8.35
C VAL A 476 -23.01 -25.28 8.74
N LEU A 477 -22.08 -24.32 8.86
CA LEU A 477 -20.68 -24.56 9.18
C LEU A 477 -20.45 -24.59 10.69
N GLN A 478 -19.34 -25.22 11.10
CA GLN A 478 -18.83 -25.19 12.46
C GLN A 478 -18.54 -23.74 12.91
N ASP A 479 -17.83 -22.98 12.08
CA ASP A 479 -17.58 -21.57 12.31
C ASP A 479 -18.77 -20.75 11.82
N THR A 480 -19.53 -20.22 12.78
CA THR A 480 -20.73 -19.42 12.52
C THR A 480 -20.33 -18.02 12.09
N TRP A 481 -20.37 -17.75 10.79
CA TRP A 481 -20.08 -16.43 10.27
C TRP A 481 -21.36 -15.60 10.08
N LEU A 482 -21.37 -14.40 10.69
CA LEU A 482 -22.39 -13.37 10.54
C LEU A 482 -21.69 -12.06 10.16
N PHE A 483 -22.18 -11.38 9.13
CA PHE A 483 -21.57 -10.11 8.73
C PHE A 483 -22.08 -8.92 9.56
N ASN A 484 -21.32 -7.85 9.58
CA ASN A 484 -21.70 -6.59 10.23
C ASN A 484 -22.92 -5.98 9.51
N GLY A 485 -24.08 -6.16 10.12
CA GLY A 485 -25.38 -5.76 9.59
C GLY A 485 -26.50 -6.15 10.55
N THR A 486 -27.74 -5.85 10.20
CA THR A 486 -28.87 -6.20 11.05
C THR A 486 -29.10 -7.72 11.09
N ILE A 487 -29.78 -8.21 12.14
CA ILE A 487 -30.23 -9.62 12.23
C ILE A 487 -31.09 -9.95 11.02
N ARG A 488 -32.01 -9.07 10.63
CA ARG A 488 -32.83 -9.19 9.41
C ARG A 488 -31.98 -9.43 8.16
N GLN A 489 -30.96 -8.59 7.93
CA GLN A 489 -30.06 -8.72 6.78
C GLN A 489 -29.29 -10.04 6.80
N ASN A 490 -28.84 -10.47 7.97
CA ASN A 490 -28.16 -11.75 8.15
C ASN A 490 -29.05 -12.95 7.87
N LEU A 491 -30.31 -12.93 8.29
CA LEU A 491 -31.26 -14.00 8.00
C LEU A 491 -31.63 -14.07 6.52
N MET A 492 -31.90 -12.91 5.90
CA MET A 492 -32.29 -12.82 4.50
C MET A 492 -31.12 -12.96 3.51
N TYR A 493 -29.88 -13.12 4.01
CA TYR A 493 -28.70 -13.23 3.16
C TYR A 493 -28.77 -14.38 2.14
N SER A 494 -29.29 -15.54 2.54
CA SER A 494 -29.45 -16.70 1.66
C SER A 494 -30.61 -16.56 0.67
N ASN A 495 -31.66 -15.78 1.02
CA ASN A 495 -32.82 -15.54 0.17
C ASN A 495 -33.29 -14.08 0.27
N PRO A 496 -32.67 -13.15 -0.49
CA PRO A 496 -33.05 -11.74 -0.45
C PRO A 496 -34.48 -11.43 -0.94
N LYS A 497 -35.15 -12.41 -1.56
CA LYS A 497 -36.53 -12.29 -2.06
C LYS A 497 -37.59 -12.77 -1.06
N ALA A 498 -37.16 -13.34 0.08
CA ALA A 498 -38.09 -13.81 1.11
C ALA A 498 -38.90 -12.62 1.66
N THR A 499 -40.18 -12.86 1.95
CA THR A 499 -41.00 -11.87 2.63
C THR A 499 -40.68 -11.78 4.11
N GLU A 500 -41.03 -10.68 4.76
CA GLU A 500 -40.85 -10.53 6.20
C GLU A 500 -41.60 -11.61 6.99
N GLU A 501 -42.79 -11.95 6.53
CA GLU A 501 -43.64 -13.01 7.12
C GLU A 501 -42.91 -14.38 7.04
N GLU A 502 -42.34 -14.72 5.88
CA GLU A 502 -41.53 -15.93 5.71
C GLU A 502 -40.30 -15.95 6.63
N MET A 503 -39.61 -14.83 6.73
CA MET A 503 -38.45 -14.69 7.62
C MET A 503 -38.84 -14.91 9.08
N ILE A 504 -39.89 -14.24 9.58
CA ILE A 504 -40.38 -14.37 10.95
C ILE A 504 -40.85 -15.80 11.21
N LYS A 505 -41.60 -16.42 10.26
CA LYS A 505 -42.01 -17.82 10.39
C LYS A 505 -40.81 -18.75 10.54
N THR A 506 -39.82 -18.59 9.68
CA THR A 506 -38.59 -19.39 9.72
C THR A 506 -37.81 -19.15 11.02
N ALA A 507 -37.74 -17.90 11.48
CA ALA A 507 -37.11 -17.57 12.76
C ALA A 507 -37.79 -18.23 13.97
N LYS A 508 -39.12 -18.37 13.93
CA LYS A 508 -39.88 -19.14 14.96
C LYS A 508 -39.59 -20.63 14.89
N GLU A 509 -39.56 -21.19 13.68
CA GLU A 509 -39.26 -22.63 13.48
C GLU A 509 -37.82 -22.97 13.89
N ALA A 510 -36.87 -22.03 13.74
CA ALA A 510 -35.48 -22.16 14.17
C ALA A 510 -35.24 -21.73 15.64
N HIS A 511 -36.28 -21.44 16.41
CA HIS A 511 -36.21 -20.95 17.79
C HIS A 511 -35.42 -19.64 17.99
N VAL A 512 -35.33 -18.81 16.92
CA VAL A 512 -34.61 -17.51 16.89
C VAL A 512 -35.51 -16.35 17.35
N ASP A 513 -36.82 -16.37 16.99
CA ASP A 513 -37.74 -15.23 17.19
C ASP A 513 -37.83 -14.77 18.66
N HIS A 514 -37.80 -15.70 19.61
CA HIS A 514 -37.93 -15.39 21.02
C HIS A 514 -36.78 -14.53 21.54
N PHE A 515 -35.54 -14.93 21.29
CA PHE A 515 -34.39 -14.17 21.79
C PHE A 515 -34.23 -12.87 21.01
N VAL A 516 -34.48 -12.86 19.70
CA VAL A 516 -34.39 -11.63 18.89
C VAL A 516 -35.36 -10.58 19.40
N ARG A 517 -36.59 -10.96 19.73
CA ARG A 517 -37.59 -10.02 20.30
C ARG A 517 -37.25 -9.52 21.70
N SER A 518 -36.35 -10.20 22.42
CA SER A 518 -35.86 -9.75 23.73
C SER A 518 -34.71 -8.71 23.60
N LEU A 519 -34.16 -8.54 22.41
CA LEU A 519 -33.13 -7.55 22.13
C LEU A 519 -33.75 -6.15 21.94
N PRO A 520 -33.05 -5.05 22.29
CA PRO A 520 -33.60 -3.70 22.26
C PRO A 520 -34.23 -3.30 20.91
N ASP A 521 -33.55 -3.63 19.78
CA ASP A 521 -33.98 -3.28 18.42
C ASP A 521 -34.54 -4.48 17.65
N GLY A 522 -34.74 -5.63 18.29
CA GLY A 522 -35.27 -6.84 17.67
C GLY A 522 -34.53 -7.25 16.41
N TYR A 523 -35.24 -7.48 15.31
CA TYR A 523 -34.66 -7.86 14.01
C TYR A 523 -33.79 -6.78 13.37
N ASP A 524 -33.93 -5.53 13.77
CA ASP A 524 -33.15 -4.42 13.22
C ASP A 524 -31.90 -4.12 14.04
N MET A 525 -31.66 -4.89 15.11
CA MET A 525 -30.42 -4.81 15.88
C MET A 525 -29.22 -5.13 14.99
N VAL A 526 -28.22 -4.24 15.01
CA VAL A 526 -26.97 -4.41 14.28
C VAL A 526 -26.04 -5.33 15.05
N LEU A 527 -25.60 -6.38 14.39
CA LEU A 527 -24.54 -7.25 14.88
C LEU A 527 -23.19 -6.58 14.66
N GLY A 528 -22.40 -6.40 15.71
CA GLY A 528 -21.05 -5.86 15.65
C GLY A 528 -20.06 -6.79 14.95
N GLU A 529 -18.78 -6.40 14.95
CA GLU A 529 -17.72 -7.25 14.39
C GLU A 529 -17.77 -8.63 15.06
N GLU A 530 -17.72 -9.69 14.24
CA GLU A 530 -17.85 -11.09 14.66
C GLU A 530 -19.11 -11.38 15.49
N ALA A 531 -20.13 -10.52 15.44
CA ALA A 531 -21.35 -10.63 16.25
C ALA A 531 -21.07 -10.85 17.75
N ALA A 532 -20.07 -10.13 18.31
CA ALA A 532 -19.62 -10.26 19.70
C ALA A 532 -20.71 -9.93 20.74
N ASN A 533 -21.80 -9.31 20.32
CA ASN A 533 -22.94 -8.89 21.14
C ASN A 533 -24.02 -9.97 21.33
N ILE A 534 -23.83 -11.18 20.78
CA ILE A 534 -24.70 -12.34 20.96
C ILE A 534 -23.89 -13.59 21.30
N SER A 535 -24.51 -14.55 21.97
CA SER A 535 -23.84 -15.80 22.37
C SER A 535 -23.55 -16.72 21.19
N GLN A 536 -22.62 -17.67 21.36
CA GLN A 536 -22.26 -18.64 20.31
C GLN A 536 -23.45 -19.49 19.88
N GLY A 537 -24.32 -19.90 20.82
CA GLY A 537 -25.53 -20.65 20.52
C GLY A 537 -26.55 -19.84 19.71
N GLU A 538 -26.72 -18.55 20.02
CA GLU A 538 -27.60 -17.66 19.25
C GLU A 538 -27.07 -17.45 17.84
N LYS A 539 -25.74 -17.30 17.66
CA LYS A 539 -25.12 -17.27 16.31
C LYS A 539 -25.45 -18.53 15.52
N GLN A 540 -25.36 -19.69 16.15
CA GLN A 540 -25.64 -20.96 15.49
C GLN A 540 -27.11 -21.08 15.10
N LEU A 541 -28.05 -20.68 15.97
CA LEU A 541 -29.49 -20.66 15.65
C LEU A 541 -29.78 -19.69 14.47
N LEU A 542 -29.13 -18.52 14.41
CA LEU A 542 -29.25 -17.60 13.28
C LEU A 542 -28.76 -18.20 11.96
N THR A 543 -27.63 -18.94 11.99
CA THR A 543 -27.13 -19.60 10.76
C THR A 543 -28.02 -20.76 10.33
N ILE A 544 -28.63 -21.49 11.26
CA ILE A 544 -29.63 -22.51 10.95
C ILE A 544 -30.89 -21.87 10.33
N ALA A 545 -31.39 -20.77 10.91
CA ALA A 545 -32.51 -20.03 10.35
C ALA A 545 -32.22 -19.51 8.93
N ARG A 546 -30.99 -19.02 8.68
CA ARG A 546 -30.52 -18.65 7.33
C ARG A 546 -30.62 -19.82 6.35
N ALA A 547 -30.13 -21.02 6.74
CA ALA A 547 -30.20 -22.22 5.91
C ALA A 547 -31.64 -22.72 5.69
N MET A 548 -32.53 -22.54 6.69
CA MET A 548 -33.97 -22.84 6.52
C MET A 548 -34.63 -21.92 5.49
N LEU A 549 -34.30 -20.64 5.52
CA LEU A 549 -34.90 -19.62 4.62
C LEU A 549 -34.46 -19.82 3.17
N GLU A 550 -33.30 -20.44 2.93
CA GLU A 550 -32.79 -20.79 1.60
C GLU A 550 -33.67 -21.81 0.87
N LYS A 551 -34.35 -22.71 1.62
CA LYS A 551 -35.20 -23.79 1.09
C LYS A 551 -34.47 -24.74 0.13
N ALA A 552 -33.15 -24.92 0.28
CA ALA A 552 -32.36 -25.84 -0.54
C ALA A 552 -32.84 -27.30 -0.38
N PRO A 553 -32.79 -28.12 -1.46
CA PRO A 553 -33.21 -29.52 -1.44
C PRO A 553 -32.26 -30.45 -0.68
N MET A 554 -31.00 -30.06 -0.57
CA MET A 554 -29.97 -30.85 0.17
C MET A 554 -29.30 -29.97 1.22
N LEU A 555 -28.68 -30.62 2.22
CA LEU A 555 -28.03 -29.92 3.33
C LEU A 555 -26.64 -30.48 3.60
N ILE A 556 -25.77 -29.59 4.04
CA ILE A 556 -24.46 -29.89 4.58
C ILE A 556 -24.38 -29.28 5.98
N LEU A 557 -24.13 -30.10 6.98
CA LEU A 557 -24.14 -29.69 8.37
C LEU A 557 -22.83 -30.13 9.02
N ASP A 558 -22.07 -29.17 9.55
CA ASP A 558 -20.87 -29.46 10.33
C ASP A 558 -21.17 -29.19 11.81
N GLU A 559 -21.26 -30.26 12.60
CA GLU A 559 -21.78 -30.23 13.94
C GLU A 559 -20.65 -30.07 14.97
N ALA A 560 -20.34 -28.81 15.35
CA ALA A 560 -19.48 -28.55 16.51
C ALA A 560 -20.17 -27.58 17.47
N THR A 561 -20.63 -28.07 18.61
CA THR A 561 -21.30 -27.27 19.64
C THR A 561 -20.57 -27.33 20.99
N SER A 562 -19.25 -27.36 20.97
CA SER A 562 -18.43 -27.57 22.19
C SER A 562 -18.48 -26.42 23.22
N SER A 563 -19.21 -25.32 22.93
CA SER A 563 -19.19 -24.10 23.76
C SER A 563 -20.60 -23.53 24.03
N VAL A 564 -21.65 -24.36 23.99
CA VAL A 564 -23.04 -23.90 24.12
C VAL A 564 -23.65 -24.50 25.39
N ASP A 565 -24.49 -23.74 26.11
CA ASP A 565 -25.22 -24.25 27.26
C ASP A 565 -26.25 -25.30 26.86
N THR A 566 -26.59 -26.21 27.80
CA THR A 566 -27.45 -27.36 27.56
C THR A 566 -28.84 -26.98 27.06
N ARG A 567 -29.40 -25.85 27.48
CA ARG A 567 -30.74 -25.41 27.04
C ARG A 567 -30.73 -25.00 25.59
N THR A 568 -29.77 -24.18 25.21
CA THR A 568 -29.59 -23.71 23.83
C THR A 568 -29.20 -24.87 22.92
N GLU A 569 -28.44 -25.84 23.41
CA GLU A 569 -28.10 -27.06 22.69
C GLU A 569 -29.34 -27.85 22.26
N VAL A 570 -30.33 -28.03 23.16
CA VAL A 570 -31.62 -28.68 22.84
C VAL A 570 -32.37 -27.89 21.76
N LEU A 571 -32.34 -26.57 21.79
CA LEU A 571 -32.99 -25.75 20.77
C LEU A 571 -32.29 -25.88 19.40
N ILE A 572 -30.96 -25.90 19.39
CA ILE A 572 -30.16 -26.13 18.17
C ILE A 572 -30.49 -27.49 17.56
N GLN A 573 -30.55 -28.55 18.38
CA GLN A 573 -30.89 -29.89 17.93
C GLN A 573 -32.28 -29.93 17.30
N LYS A 574 -33.29 -29.37 17.96
CA LYS A 574 -34.65 -29.27 17.39
C LYS A 574 -34.71 -28.47 16.08
N ALA A 575 -33.98 -27.37 16.00
CA ALA A 575 -33.89 -26.58 14.79
C ALA A 575 -33.23 -27.37 13.66
N MET A 576 -32.16 -28.12 13.95
CA MET A 576 -31.46 -28.98 12.99
C MET A 576 -32.35 -30.13 12.49
N GLU A 577 -33.07 -30.81 13.37
CA GLU A 577 -34.04 -31.86 13.00
C GLU A 577 -35.13 -31.32 12.07
N LYS A 578 -35.65 -30.11 12.38
CA LYS A 578 -36.62 -29.43 11.54
C LYS A 578 -36.07 -29.04 10.16
N LEU A 579 -34.82 -28.55 10.12
CA LEU A 579 -34.13 -28.20 8.89
C LEU A 579 -33.92 -29.42 7.97
N MET A 580 -33.54 -30.57 8.53
CA MET A 580 -33.27 -31.83 7.82
C MET A 580 -34.53 -32.56 7.31
N GLN A 581 -35.71 -32.21 7.80
CA GLN A 581 -36.94 -32.93 7.48
C GLN A 581 -37.23 -32.95 5.97
N GLY A 582 -37.27 -34.15 5.37
CA GLY A 582 -37.58 -34.39 3.97
C GLY A 582 -36.45 -34.01 2.98
N LYS A 583 -35.25 -33.74 3.46
CA LYS A 583 -34.09 -33.37 2.66
C LYS A 583 -32.95 -34.38 2.75
N THR A 584 -32.20 -34.55 1.67
CA THR A 584 -30.93 -35.29 1.72
C THR A 584 -29.90 -34.48 2.51
N SER A 585 -29.40 -35.00 3.61
CA SER A 585 -28.56 -34.27 4.56
C SER A 585 -27.25 -34.99 4.81
N PHE A 586 -26.13 -34.28 4.62
CA PHE A 586 -24.79 -34.75 4.95
C PHE A 586 -24.37 -34.10 6.27
N VAL A 587 -24.12 -34.89 7.30
CA VAL A 587 -23.75 -34.41 8.63
C VAL A 587 -22.35 -34.90 8.97
N ILE A 588 -21.39 -34.01 9.21
CA ILE A 588 -20.13 -34.35 9.85
C ILE A 588 -20.43 -34.49 11.33
N ALA A 589 -20.63 -35.74 11.74
CA ALA A 589 -21.16 -36.02 13.05
C ALA A 589 -20.07 -36.09 14.12
N HIS A 590 -20.22 -35.27 15.15
CA HIS A 590 -19.43 -35.26 16.37
C HIS A 590 -20.26 -35.67 17.61
N ARG A 591 -21.55 -35.97 17.43
CA ARG A 591 -22.49 -36.37 18.51
C ARG A 591 -23.07 -37.74 18.26
N LEU A 592 -23.24 -38.46 19.36
CA LEU A 592 -23.80 -39.81 19.36
C LEU A 592 -25.24 -39.85 18.82
N SER A 593 -26.09 -38.89 19.22
CA SER A 593 -27.48 -38.82 18.76
C SER A 593 -27.59 -38.69 17.24
N THR A 594 -26.81 -37.82 16.65
CA THR A 594 -26.79 -37.58 15.19
C THR A 594 -26.31 -38.82 14.43
N ILE A 595 -25.33 -39.55 14.98
CA ILE A 595 -24.81 -40.78 14.36
C ILE A 595 -25.85 -41.87 14.41
N ARG A 596 -26.51 -42.08 15.57
CA ARG A 596 -27.47 -43.14 15.80
C ARG A 596 -28.74 -42.99 14.95
N ASP A 597 -29.19 -41.75 14.79
CA ASP A 597 -30.44 -41.44 14.07
C ASP A 597 -30.22 -41.25 12.55
N ALA A 598 -29.01 -41.53 12.01
CA ALA A 598 -28.69 -41.47 10.59
C ALA A 598 -29.21 -42.70 9.84
N ASP A 599 -29.78 -42.50 8.65
CA ASP A 599 -30.21 -43.58 7.76
C ASP A 599 -29.03 -44.32 7.14
N LEU A 600 -27.91 -43.59 6.95
CA LEU A 600 -26.66 -44.13 6.40
C LEU A 600 -25.47 -43.48 7.11
N ILE A 601 -24.58 -44.33 7.62
CA ILE A 601 -23.30 -43.90 8.19
C ILE A 601 -22.20 -44.26 7.21
N LEU A 602 -21.38 -43.29 6.84
CA LEU A 602 -20.16 -43.43 6.03
C LEU A 602 -18.97 -43.35 6.97
N VAL A 603 -18.28 -44.45 7.19
CA VAL A 603 -17.08 -44.52 8.04
C VAL A 603 -15.86 -44.29 7.19
N VAL A 604 -15.26 -43.11 7.36
CA VAL A 604 -14.11 -42.63 6.57
C VAL A 604 -12.81 -42.84 7.36
N LYS A 605 -11.87 -43.57 6.78
CA LYS A 605 -10.52 -43.75 7.30
C LYS A 605 -9.50 -43.67 6.16
N ASP A 606 -8.42 -42.93 6.37
CA ASP A 606 -7.31 -42.80 5.43
C ASP A 606 -7.74 -42.42 3.99
N GLY A 607 -8.83 -41.66 3.86
CA GLY A 607 -9.36 -41.18 2.58
C GLY A 607 -10.27 -42.14 1.83
N ASN A 608 -10.68 -43.23 2.44
CA ASN A 608 -11.64 -44.19 1.90
C ASN A 608 -12.84 -44.42 2.84
N ILE A 609 -13.98 -44.81 2.28
CA ILE A 609 -15.07 -45.38 3.04
C ILE A 609 -14.74 -46.86 3.30
N ILE A 610 -14.49 -47.19 4.57
CA ILE A 610 -14.13 -48.54 4.97
C ILE A 610 -15.35 -49.37 5.41
N GLU A 611 -16.40 -48.69 5.90
CA GLU A 611 -17.68 -49.30 6.33
C GLU A 611 -18.82 -48.36 5.97
N GLN A 612 -19.97 -48.90 5.59
CA GLN A 612 -21.20 -48.16 5.35
C GLN A 612 -22.43 -48.99 5.78
N GLY A 613 -23.41 -48.36 6.38
CA GLY A 613 -24.63 -49.01 6.88
C GLY A 613 -25.34 -48.14 7.92
N ASN A 614 -26.38 -48.67 8.54
CA ASN A 614 -27.00 -48.00 9.68
C ASN A 614 -26.28 -48.35 11.00
N HIS A 615 -26.65 -47.68 12.08
CA HIS A 615 -26.02 -47.82 13.39
C HIS A 615 -26.00 -49.28 13.88
N ASP A 616 -27.14 -49.96 13.82
CA ASP A 616 -27.29 -51.34 14.34
C ASP A 616 -26.53 -52.38 13.49
N GLU A 617 -26.50 -52.17 12.17
CA GLU A 617 -25.74 -52.99 11.23
C GLU A 617 -24.23 -52.90 11.48
N LEU A 618 -23.72 -51.69 11.64
CA LEU A 618 -22.29 -51.45 11.83
C LEU A 618 -21.80 -51.90 13.20
N LEU A 619 -22.63 -51.78 14.25
CA LEU A 619 -22.29 -52.33 15.57
C LEU A 619 -22.21 -53.87 15.54
N LYS A 620 -23.14 -54.52 14.82
CA LYS A 620 -23.12 -55.99 14.68
C LYS A 620 -21.91 -56.51 13.90
N GLN A 621 -21.37 -55.71 12.97
CA GLN A 621 -20.16 -56.06 12.22
C GLN A 621 -18.90 -56.06 13.09
N ASN A 622 -18.97 -55.42 14.27
CA ASN A 622 -17.87 -55.29 15.22
C ASN A 622 -16.56 -54.83 14.58
N GLY A 623 -16.68 -53.92 13.61
CA GLY A 623 -15.59 -53.32 12.84
C GLY A 623 -15.07 -52.01 13.41
N PHE A 624 -14.44 -51.21 12.59
CA PHE A 624 -13.85 -49.90 12.99
C PHE A 624 -14.89 -48.94 13.56
N TYR A 625 -16.14 -48.96 13.05
CA TYR A 625 -17.22 -48.16 13.60
C TYR A 625 -17.53 -48.55 15.07
N ALA A 626 -17.62 -49.84 15.35
CA ALA A 626 -17.87 -50.33 16.70
C ALA A 626 -16.73 -49.97 17.66
N GLU A 627 -15.47 -50.05 17.19
CA GLU A 627 -14.29 -49.62 17.94
C GLU A 627 -14.36 -48.09 18.23
N LEU A 628 -14.64 -47.28 17.21
CA LEU A 628 -14.77 -45.81 17.34
C LEU A 628 -15.91 -45.45 18.31
N TYR A 629 -17.06 -46.12 18.18
CA TYR A 629 -18.22 -45.91 19.04
C TYR A 629 -17.90 -46.25 20.51
N ASN A 630 -17.30 -47.41 20.76
CA ASN A 630 -16.95 -47.85 22.11
C ASN A 630 -15.87 -46.99 22.75
N SER A 631 -14.93 -46.47 21.95
CA SER A 631 -13.85 -45.62 22.48
C SER A 631 -14.28 -44.17 22.78
N GLN A 632 -15.31 -43.67 22.12
CA GLN A 632 -15.74 -42.26 22.25
C GLN A 632 -17.05 -42.09 23.04
N PHE A 633 -17.93 -43.10 23.05
CA PHE A 633 -19.32 -42.98 23.49
C PHE A 633 -19.82 -44.11 24.39
N ALA A 634 -19.10 -45.21 24.57
CA ALA A 634 -19.48 -46.23 25.53
C ALA A 634 -18.92 -45.84 26.91
N GLU A 635 -19.84 -45.49 27.83
CA GLU A 635 -19.58 -45.47 29.26
C GLU A 635 -19.62 -46.89 29.83
#